data_e103fe4e54abc78a7351a5d00ba2211d
#
_entry.id   e103fe4e54abc78a7351a5d00ba2211d
#
_cell.length_a   1.000
_cell.length_b   1.000
_cell.length_c   1.000
_cell.angle_alpha   90.00
_cell.angle_beta   90.00
_cell.angle_gamma   90.00
#
_symmetry.space_group_name_H-M   'P 1'
#
loop_
_entity.id
_entity.type
_entity.pdbx_description
1 polymer ?
#
loop_
_entity_poly.entity_id
_entity_poly.type
_entity_poly.pdbx_seq_one_letter_code
_entity_poly.pdbx_strand_id
1 'polypeptide(L)'
;MASFIVNGQEVSPSKNQKLLRFLRDELHITSAKDGCSEGACGACTVIIDGQTCKSCVPDTDSLAGKNVITVEGLSDWEQKVYTYAYGKAGAVQCGFCIPGMVMCTKALLDVNPEPTDDEIRYALRNNYCRCTGYVKIMDAVRLAAKILKEGVLPDDGDSSWTLGSRVSRIDVEEKVLGTGKYPDDYYPEGMLYGAALRSKYPRARVLSIDTSAAEALPGVEAVVTADDIPGENKIGHLKHDQYSLIPVGGLTHYLGDAIALVAATDMATVEKAKKLIKVEYEVLPHVHTVEEAAAPDAPLVYDEEETNVCAYKHISRGNAEEAIKNSKYVISHHFETPWTEHAFLEPECAVSFYDEDGDIFVYSTDQSAHQTLHEVTLMLGTNKVKVQNALVGGGFGGKEDMTVQHLSALLTYVTKKPIKMKLSRAESLLVHPKRHPFYMDMTMGCDENGVIQGVKAIVKSDTGAFASLGGPVLERACTHAAGPYHYENFEIEGTAYYTNNPPAGAFRGFGVTQTCFATETLLNMMADKVGITPWEIHYRNAIRPGEVLPNGQIVDNSTGLVETLEAVKEEYDAALAAGKAVGLGCAMKNAGVGVGIPDTGRVKLIVEEDEKLHIFTGASCIGQGLGTVLVQMIVTNTDLSHDDIVYERSNTWISPDSGTTSGSRQTLVTGEACRRACEKFMEAKNSGKSMKDMIGETFYGEYLAKTHPLGADVPNPISHVAYGYATQVCILDPKTGKIEKMIAAHDVGKAVNPLSCEGQIEGGVVMSMGFALREQYPIDENCKPIDKYGSLGLFRSHEVPEIEAIVIDKPGLDVACGAIGIGEITSIPTAPAIADAYCRFDGERRYSLPLSNTPYERKK
;
A
#
# COMPACT_ATOMS: atom_id res chain seq x y z
N MET A 1 -19.07 -20.89 32.71
CA MET A 1 -17.91 -20.39 31.94
C MET A 1 -16.93 -21.53 31.80
N ALA A 2 -16.46 -21.80 30.61
CA ALA A 2 -15.55 -22.89 30.32
C ALA A 2 -14.13 -22.57 30.75
N SER A 3 -13.43 -23.47 31.45
CA SER A 3 -11.99 -23.39 31.68
C SER A 3 -11.26 -24.13 30.56
N PHE A 4 -10.16 -23.56 30.07
CA PHE A 4 -9.30 -24.14 29.06
C PHE A 4 -7.84 -23.67 29.24
N ILE A 5 -6.92 -24.22 28.49
CA ILE A 5 -5.49 -23.92 28.62
C ILE A 5 -5.07 -22.96 27.50
N VAL A 6 -4.32 -21.90 27.85
CA VAL A 6 -3.64 -21.01 26.89
C VAL A 6 -2.15 -20.99 27.21
N ASN A 7 -1.31 -21.41 26.27
CA ASN A 7 0.15 -21.45 26.41
C ASN A 7 0.61 -22.15 27.71
N GLY A 8 -0.04 -23.25 28.08
CA GLY A 8 0.27 -24.02 29.28
C GLY A 8 -0.36 -23.51 30.56
N GLN A 9 -1.12 -22.42 30.55
CA GLN A 9 -1.78 -21.85 31.73
C GLN A 9 -3.30 -22.08 31.66
N GLU A 10 -3.92 -22.54 32.73
CA GLU A 10 -5.37 -22.63 32.82
C GLU A 10 -6.00 -21.26 32.98
N VAL A 11 -7.00 -20.96 32.15
CA VAL A 11 -7.69 -19.68 32.12
C VAL A 11 -9.21 -19.87 32.14
N SER A 12 -9.91 -18.85 32.65
CA SER A 12 -11.39 -18.82 32.66
C SER A 12 -11.85 -17.41 32.26
N PRO A 13 -12.49 -17.25 31.09
CA PRO A 13 -12.98 -15.94 30.63
C PRO A 13 -14.02 -15.36 31.59
N SER A 14 -14.07 -14.03 31.71
CA SER A 14 -15.06 -13.31 32.52
C SER A 14 -16.50 -13.45 31.99
N LYS A 15 -16.64 -13.67 30.68
CA LYS A 15 -17.90 -13.84 29.94
C LYS A 15 -17.68 -14.71 28.69
N ASN A 16 -18.77 -15.26 28.13
CA ASN A 16 -18.67 -15.89 26.81
C ASN A 16 -18.45 -14.82 25.73
N GLN A 17 -17.39 -15.01 24.94
CA GLN A 17 -16.97 -14.08 23.88
C GLN A 17 -16.12 -14.80 22.85
N LYS A 18 -15.79 -14.13 21.73
CA LYS A 18 -14.86 -14.69 20.73
C LYS A 18 -13.48 -14.90 21.35
N LEU A 19 -12.83 -16.03 21.06
CA LEU A 19 -11.48 -16.34 21.58
C LEU A 19 -10.50 -15.19 21.28
N LEU A 20 -10.56 -14.61 20.08
CA LEU A 20 -9.70 -13.47 19.71
C LEU A 20 -9.84 -12.29 20.70
N ARG A 21 -11.06 -11.95 21.09
CA ARG A 21 -11.30 -10.86 22.06
C ARG A 21 -10.75 -11.21 23.43
N PHE A 22 -10.97 -12.43 23.88
CA PHE A 22 -10.43 -12.92 25.16
C PHE A 22 -8.88 -12.86 25.17
N LEU A 23 -8.22 -13.37 24.13
CA LEU A 23 -6.76 -13.34 24.02
C LEU A 23 -6.22 -11.91 24.06
N ARG A 24 -6.82 -11.00 23.31
CA ARG A 24 -6.30 -9.62 23.17
C ARG A 24 -6.71 -8.72 24.32
N ASP A 25 -7.98 -8.71 24.68
CA ASP A 25 -8.54 -7.69 25.59
C ASP A 25 -8.41 -8.09 27.06
N GLU A 26 -8.38 -9.40 27.41
CA GLU A 26 -8.23 -9.87 28.79
C GLU A 26 -6.81 -10.42 29.08
N LEU A 27 -6.20 -11.16 28.13
CA LEU A 27 -4.87 -11.75 28.37
C LEU A 27 -3.72 -10.92 27.77
N HIS A 28 -4.02 -9.87 27.01
CA HIS A 28 -3.05 -9.03 26.30
C HIS A 28 -2.08 -9.81 25.41
N ILE A 29 -2.55 -10.98 24.89
CA ILE A 29 -1.84 -11.76 23.86
C ILE A 29 -2.09 -11.12 22.51
N THR A 30 -1.12 -10.34 22.01
CA THR A 30 -1.29 -9.49 20.85
C THR A 30 -0.76 -10.10 19.55
N SER A 31 -0.07 -11.26 19.58
CA SER A 31 0.37 -11.96 18.37
C SER A 31 -0.81 -12.42 17.51
N ALA A 32 -1.95 -12.77 18.11
CA ALA A 32 -3.20 -13.01 17.40
C ALA A 32 -3.78 -11.66 16.93
N LYS A 33 -3.54 -11.30 15.64
CA LYS A 33 -3.93 -10.01 15.09
C LYS A 33 -5.38 -10.00 14.58
N ASP A 34 -6.09 -8.91 14.84
CA ASP A 34 -7.46 -8.71 14.35
C ASP A 34 -7.50 -7.96 13.02
N GLY A 35 -7.46 -8.69 11.91
CA GLY A 35 -7.49 -8.12 10.56
C GLY A 35 -8.89 -8.01 9.95
N CYS A 36 -9.82 -8.92 10.24
CA CYS A 36 -11.15 -8.90 9.62
C CYS A 36 -12.31 -9.24 10.55
N SER A 37 -12.07 -9.92 11.67
CA SER A 37 -13.09 -10.43 12.59
C SER A 37 -14.23 -11.26 11.94
N GLU A 38 -14.08 -11.69 10.69
CA GLU A 38 -15.09 -12.42 9.89
C GLU A 38 -14.63 -13.82 9.43
N GLY A 39 -13.51 -14.31 9.97
CA GLY A 39 -12.98 -15.64 9.63
C GLY A 39 -12.31 -15.73 8.25
N ALA A 40 -12.03 -14.61 7.56
CA ALA A 40 -11.47 -14.61 6.20
C ALA A 40 -9.93 -14.55 6.19
N CYS A 41 -9.31 -13.55 6.83
CA CYS A 41 -7.91 -13.18 6.60
C CYS A 41 -6.86 -14.13 7.22
N GLY A 42 -7.15 -14.79 8.32
CA GLY A 42 -6.22 -15.71 9.00
C GLY A 42 -5.13 -15.05 9.85
N ALA A 43 -5.08 -13.72 9.98
CA ALA A 43 -4.09 -13.03 10.83
C ALA A 43 -4.21 -13.41 12.32
N CYS A 44 -5.36 -13.90 12.75
CA CYS A 44 -5.65 -14.35 14.10
C CYS A 44 -5.50 -15.87 14.30
N THR A 45 -4.77 -16.56 13.43
CA THR A 45 -4.59 -18.02 13.53
C THR A 45 -3.83 -18.41 14.79
N VAL A 46 -4.39 -19.37 15.52
CA VAL A 46 -3.79 -20.04 16.69
C VAL A 46 -3.88 -21.55 16.48
N ILE A 47 -3.27 -22.35 17.34
CA ILE A 47 -3.40 -23.82 17.34
C ILE A 47 -4.31 -24.20 18.49
N ILE A 48 -5.33 -25.02 18.22
CA ILE A 48 -6.23 -25.60 19.23
C ILE A 48 -6.17 -27.12 19.10
N ASP A 49 -5.71 -27.81 20.15
CA ASP A 49 -5.53 -29.26 20.17
C ASP A 49 -4.77 -29.78 18.94
N GLY A 50 -3.68 -29.11 18.56
CA GLY A 50 -2.83 -29.45 17.41
C GLY A 50 -3.34 -29.02 16.03
N GLN A 51 -4.50 -28.40 15.93
CA GLN A 51 -5.09 -27.94 14.66
C GLN A 51 -5.14 -26.41 14.56
N THR A 52 -4.84 -25.88 13.37
CA THR A 52 -4.97 -24.43 13.13
C THR A 52 -6.42 -23.97 13.20
N CYS A 53 -6.66 -22.88 13.91
CA CYS A 53 -7.96 -22.26 14.06
C CYS A 53 -7.86 -20.74 14.00
N LYS A 54 -8.79 -20.08 13.31
CA LYS A 54 -8.92 -18.61 13.34
C LYS A 54 -9.64 -18.21 14.63
N SER A 55 -8.93 -17.59 15.57
CA SER A 55 -9.46 -17.30 16.92
C SER A 55 -10.67 -16.35 16.92
N CYS A 56 -10.92 -15.62 15.84
CA CYS A 56 -12.14 -14.81 15.70
C CYS A 56 -13.43 -15.64 15.45
N VAL A 57 -13.32 -16.96 15.26
CA VAL A 57 -14.49 -17.83 14.96
C VAL A 57 -15.07 -18.47 16.23
N PRO A 58 -14.33 -19.23 17.04
CA PRO A 58 -14.91 -19.93 18.21
C PRO A 58 -15.24 -18.96 19.34
N ASP A 59 -16.34 -19.29 20.04
CA ASP A 59 -16.68 -18.68 21.32
C ASP A 59 -15.98 -19.41 22.46
N THR A 60 -15.60 -18.68 23.52
CA THR A 60 -14.83 -19.22 24.65
C THR A 60 -15.53 -20.40 25.36
N ASP A 61 -16.86 -20.41 25.43
CA ASP A 61 -17.61 -21.54 26.05
C ASP A 61 -17.45 -22.86 25.28
N SER A 62 -17.10 -22.79 23.95
CA SER A 62 -16.86 -23.99 23.14
C SER A 62 -15.49 -24.63 23.35
N LEU A 63 -14.62 -23.99 24.16
CA LEU A 63 -13.22 -24.39 24.36
C LEU A 63 -12.96 -25.15 25.67
N ALA A 64 -14.01 -25.60 26.40
CA ALA A 64 -13.84 -26.32 27.63
C ALA A 64 -12.84 -27.48 27.52
N GLY A 65 -11.80 -27.47 28.37
CA GLY A 65 -10.75 -28.49 28.43
C GLY A 65 -9.79 -28.52 27.24
N LYS A 66 -9.87 -27.58 26.29
CA LYS A 66 -8.99 -27.51 25.12
C LYS A 66 -7.67 -26.83 25.44
N ASN A 67 -6.67 -27.10 24.61
CA ASN A 67 -5.34 -26.45 24.68
C ASN A 67 -5.16 -25.51 23.49
N VAL A 68 -4.97 -24.23 23.80
CA VAL A 68 -4.73 -23.15 22.81
C VAL A 68 -3.26 -22.74 22.87
N ILE A 69 -2.59 -22.70 21.73
CA ILE A 69 -1.19 -22.25 21.59
C ILE A 69 -1.17 -21.05 20.65
N THR A 70 -0.55 -19.98 21.10
CA THR A 70 -0.21 -18.77 20.32
C THR A 70 1.30 -18.67 20.12
N VAL A 71 1.79 -17.65 19.41
CA VAL A 71 3.24 -17.45 19.20
C VAL A 71 3.99 -17.29 20.54
N GLU A 72 3.36 -16.69 21.54
CA GLU A 72 3.92 -16.54 22.88
C GLU A 72 4.12 -17.89 23.62
N GLY A 73 3.49 -18.96 23.13
CA GLY A 73 3.65 -20.33 23.66
C GLY A 73 4.72 -21.16 22.95
N LEU A 74 5.45 -20.60 21.99
CA LEU A 74 6.58 -21.26 21.33
C LEU A 74 7.76 -21.42 22.29
N SER A 75 8.48 -22.54 22.20
CA SER A 75 9.75 -22.72 22.91
C SER A 75 10.82 -21.74 22.42
N ASP A 76 11.81 -21.45 23.24
CA ASP A 76 12.95 -20.56 22.89
C ASP A 76 13.65 -21.01 21.60
N TRP A 77 13.73 -22.32 21.36
CA TRP A 77 14.31 -22.85 20.13
C TRP A 77 13.43 -22.56 18.92
N GLU A 78 12.14 -22.81 19.00
CA GLU A 78 11.20 -22.51 17.91
C GLU A 78 11.17 -21.02 17.58
N GLN A 79 11.19 -20.14 18.58
CA GLN A 79 11.26 -18.70 18.40
C GLN A 79 12.50 -18.32 17.59
N LYS A 80 13.67 -18.86 17.93
CA LYS A 80 14.92 -18.63 17.20
C LYS A 80 14.84 -19.14 15.76
N VAL A 81 14.31 -20.36 15.57
CA VAL A 81 14.19 -20.97 14.23
C VAL A 81 13.27 -20.16 13.33
N TYR A 82 12.08 -19.80 13.81
CA TYR A 82 11.12 -19.05 12.97
C TYR A 82 11.62 -17.62 12.71
N THR A 83 12.21 -16.94 13.70
CA THR A 83 12.79 -15.62 13.50
C THR A 83 13.90 -15.66 12.45
N TYR A 84 14.83 -16.62 12.56
CA TYR A 84 15.90 -16.79 11.58
C TYR A 84 15.35 -17.11 10.18
N ALA A 85 14.49 -18.13 10.07
CA ALA A 85 14.01 -18.63 8.79
C ALA A 85 13.20 -17.56 8.03
N TYR A 86 12.27 -16.89 8.71
CA TYR A 86 11.43 -15.82 8.10
C TYR A 86 12.25 -14.57 7.75
N GLY A 87 13.26 -14.25 8.58
CA GLY A 87 14.20 -13.16 8.29
C GLY A 87 15.09 -13.45 7.10
N LYS A 88 15.79 -14.59 7.11
CA LYS A 88 16.76 -14.96 6.08
C LYS A 88 16.12 -15.18 4.71
N ALA A 89 14.90 -15.72 4.67
CA ALA A 89 14.13 -15.85 3.45
C ALA A 89 13.57 -14.52 2.92
N GLY A 90 13.58 -13.43 3.72
CA GLY A 90 12.93 -12.16 3.36
C GLY A 90 11.39 -12.22 3.40
N ALA A 91 10.82 -13.14 4.19
CA ALA A 91 9.39 -13.42 4.25
C ALA A 91 8.57 -12.36 5.01
N VAL A 92 9.23 -11.41 5.67
CA VAL A 92 8.59 -10.40 6.51
C VAL A 92 8.59 -9.04 5.81
N GLN A 93 7.39 -8.45 5.63
CA GLN A 93 7.25 -7.06 5.20
C GLN A 93 6.52 -6.24 6.27
N CYS A 94 5.21 -5.97 6.14
CA CYS A 94 4.50 -5.23 7.17
C CYS A 94 4.39 -6.01 8.52
N GLY A 95 4.42 -7.35 8.48
CA GLY A 95 4.47 -8.21 9.66
C GLY A 95 3.10 -8.62 10.21
N PHE A 96 2.01 -7.96 9.81
CA PHE A 96 0.69 -8.17 10.42
C PHE A 96 0.13 -9.60 10.26
N CYS A 97 0.43 -10.27 9.14
CA CYS A 97 0.02 -11.66 8.91
C CYS A 97 0.99 -12.71 9.48
N ILE A 98 2.22 -12.30 9.82
CA ILE A 98 3.32 -13.24 10.07
C ILE A 98 3.11 -14.12 11.30
N PRO A 99 2.66 -13.63 12.47
CA PRO A 99 2.38 -14.52 13.60
C PRO A 99 1.40 -15.65 13.25
N GLY A 100 0.32 -15.33 12.50
CA GLY A 100 -0.62 -16.34 12.02
C GLY A 100 -0.01 -17.33 11.02
N MET A 101 0.92 -16.88 10.16
CA MET A 101 1.67 -17.74 9.24
C MET A 101 2.64 -18.67 10.00
N VAL A 102 3.29 -18.17 11.05
CA VAL A 102 4.16 -18.97 11.93
C VAL A 102 3.37 -20.08 12.62
N MET A 103 2.17 -19.78 13.11
CA MET A 103 1.31 -20.82 13.71
C MET A 103 0.88 -21.90 12.70
N CYS A 104 0.61 -21.51 11.44
CA CYS A 104 0.36 -22.47 10.38
C CYS A 104 1.60 -23.31 10.06
N THR A 105 2.77 -22.71 10.04
CA THR A 105 4.06 -23.39 9.81
C THR A 105 4.33 -24.40 10.93
N LYS A 106 4.20 -23.99 12.20
CA LYS A 106 4.36 -24.88 13.34
C LYS A 106 3.40 -26.08 13.25
N ALA A 107 2.12 -25.85 13.05
CA ALA A 107 1.13 -26.92 12.95
C ALA A 107 1.44 -27.91 11.81
N LEU A 108 1.99 -27.44 10.69
CA LEU A 108 2.44 -28.28 9.60
C LEU A 108 3.68 -29.11 10.01
N LEU A 109 4.72 -28.45 10.55
CA LEU A 109 6.01 -29.07 10.84
C LEU A 109 5.96 -30.03 12.04
N ASP A 110 5.04 -29.83 12.97
CA ASP A 110 4.79 -30.75 14.09
C ASP A 110 4.27 -32.12 13.60
N VAL A 111 3.59 -32.20 12.46
CA VAL A 111 3.05 -33.44 11.90
C VAL A 111 3.80 -33.94 10.66
N ASN A 112 4.45 -33.07 9.93
CA ASN A 112 5.25 -33.39 8.74
C ASN A 112 6.52 -32.53 8.71
N PRO A 113 7.65 -33.06 9.17
CA PRO A 113 8.92 -32.30 9.23
C PRO A 113 9.58 -32.09 7.86
N GLU A 114 9.14 -32.74 6.79
CA GLU A 114 9.65 -32.60 5.42
C GLU A 114 8.50 -32.38 4.42
N PRO A 115 7.79 -31.24 4.51
CA PRO A 115 6.65 -31.00 3.65
C PRO A 115 7.05 -30.72 2.21
N THR A 116 6.24 -31.20 1.29
CA THR A 116 6.29 -30.80 -0.14
C THR A 116 5.75 -29.38 -0.31
N ASP A 117 6.05 -28.76 -1.45
CA ASP A 117 5.54 -27.43 -1.79
C ASP A 117 4.01 -27.36 -1.77
N ASP A 118 3.33 -28.39 -2.25
CA ASP A 118 1.86 -28.46 -2.24
C ASP A 118 1.30 -28.51 -0.81
N GLU A 119 1.96 -29.25 0.08
CA GLU A 119 1.59 -29.31 1.50
C GLU A 119 1.80 -27.97 2.19
N ILE A 120 2.91 -27.26 1.89
CA ILE A 120 3.15 -25.90 2.38
C ILE A 120 2.05 -24.94 1.87
N ARG A 121 1.80 -24.94 0.56
CA ARG A 121 0.73 -24.12 -0.04
C ARG A 121 -0.62 -24.39 0.61
N TYR A 122 -0.93 -25.66 0.84
CA TYR A 122 -2.19 -26.07 1.45
C TYR A 122 -2.27 -25.63 2.92
N ALA A 123 -1.21 -25.76 3.70
CA ALA A 123 -1.18 -25.31 5.10
C ALA A 123 -1.44 -23.82 5.24
N LEU A 124 -0.88 -23.00 4.33
CA LEU A 124 -1.00 -21.54 4.34
C LEU A 124 -2.29 -21.01 3.66
N ARG A 125 -3.09 -21.84 2.99
CA ARG A 125 -4.23 -21.43 2.13
C ARG A 125 -5.28 -20.56 2.80
N ASN A 126 -5.38 -20.61 4.12
CA ASN A 126 -6.37 -19.88 4.91
C ASN A 126 -5.87 -18.53 5.45
N ASN A 127 -4.63 -18.19 5.16
CA ASN A 127 -4.00 -16.96 5.61
C ASN A 127 -3.68 -16.07 4.42
N TYR A 128 -4.15 -14.83 4.45
CA TYR A 128 -3.82 -13.84 3.45
C TYR A 128 -2.53 -13.10 3.80
N CYS A 129 -1.75 -12.80 2.77
CA CYS A 129 -0.70 -11.79 2.79
C CYS A 129 -0.86 -10.89 1.57
N ARG A 130 -0.90 -9.57 1.77
CA ARG A 130 -1.01 -8.60 0.68
C ARG A 130 0.36 -8.10 0.20
N CYS A 131 1.40 -8.27 1.02
CA CYS A 131 2.72 -7.67 0.82
C CYS A 131 3.69 -8.53 0.01
N THR A 132 3.76 -9.84 0.30
CA THR A 132 4.90 -10.71 -0.05
C THR A 132 4.74 -11.53 -1.32
N GLY A 133 3.53 -11.65 -1.85
CA GLY A 133 3.28 -12.60 -2.93
C GLY A 133 3.47 -14.09 -2.53
N TYR A 134 3.66 -14.37 -1.24
CA TYR A 134 3.83 -15.70 -0.63
C TYR A 134 5.13 -16.44 -0.94
N VAL A 135 5.86 -16.14 -2.02
CA VAL A 135 7.07 -16.87 -2.46
C VAL A 135 8.06 -17.02 -1.31
N LYS A 136 8.48 -15.91 -0.73
CA LYS A 136 9.43 -15.90 0.38
C LYS A 136 8.90 -16.50 1.68
N ILE A 137 7.58 -16.51 1.89
CA ILE A 137 6.97 -17.22 3.03
C ILE A 137 7.11 -18.74 2.86
N MET A 138 6.95 -19.25 1.65
CA MET A 138 7.19 -20.67 1.37
C MET A 138 8.64 -21.04 1.56
N ASP A 139 9.58 -20.19 1.13
CA ASP A 139 11.02 -20.39 1.38
C ASP A 139 11.34 -20.41 2.88
N ALA A 140 10.69 -19.55 3.67
CA ALA A 140 10.84 -19.53 5.12
C ALA A 140 10.38 -20.85 5.75
N VAL A 141 9.25 -21.43 5.29
CA VAL A 141 8.76 -22.72 5.78
C VAL A 141 9.75 -23.85 5.46
N ARG A 142 10.29 -23.89 4.23
CA ARG A 142 11.32 -24.86 3.83
C ARG A 142 12.58 -24.73 4.69
N LEU A 143 13.04 -23.51 4.92
CA LEU A 143 14.21 -23.22 5.74
C LEU A 143 13.98 -23.61 7.21
N ALA A 144 12.81 -23.29 7.77
CA ALA A 144 12.44 -23.69 9.14
C ALA A 144 12.41 -25.21 9.29
N ALA A 145 11.80 -25.93 8.34
CA ALA A 145 11.79 -27.40 8.30
C ALA A 145 13.22 -27.98 8.33
N LYS A 146 14.11 -27.47 7.49
CA LYS A 146 15.53 -27.88 7.44
C LYS A 146 16.22 -27.65 8.78
N ILE A 147 16.10 -26.46 9.37
CA ILE A 147 16.75 -26.09 10.65
C ILE A 147 16.23 -26.96 11.80
N LEU A 148 14.91 -27.18 11.89
CA LEU A 148 14.31 -28.03 12.92
C LEU A 148 14.80 -29.48 12.83
N LYS A 149 14.99 -29.99 11.60
CA LYS A 149 15.53 -31.34 11.37
C LYS A 149 17.02 -31.45 11.72
N GLU A 150 17.81 -30.43 11.36
CA GLU A 150 19.27 -30.42 11.61
C GLU A 150 19.62 -30.06 13.06
N GLY A 151 18.73 -29.37 13.77
CA GLY A 151 18.92 -28.98 15.16
C GLY A 151 19.96 -27.86 15.38
N VAL A 152 20.33 -27.14 14.30
CA VAL A 152 21.34 -26.08 14.33
C VAL A 152 20.97 -24.95 13.37
N LEU A 153 21.17 -23.69 13.81
CA LEU A 153 21.03 -22.53 12.93
C LEU A 153 22.23 -22.51 11.96
N PRO A 154 22.00 -22.26 10.66
CA PRO A 154 23.09 -22.04 9.72
C PRO A 154 23.91 -20.79 10.07
N ASP A 155 25.15 -20.75 9.60
CA ASP A 155 25.99 -19.55 9.71
C ASP A 155 25.44 -18.44 8.81
N ASP A 156 25.41 -17.17 9.27
CA ASP A 156 24.71 -16.08 8.61
C ASP A 156 25.32 -15.63 7.27
N GLY A 157 26.54 -16.03 6.96
CA GLY A 157 27.23 -15.67 5.72
C GLY A 157 27.61 -14.18 5.68
N ASP A 158 27.28 -13.47 4.61
CA ASP A 158 27.59 -12.04 4.45
C ASP A 158 26.79 -11.20 5.46
N SER A 159 27.52 -10.60 6.39
CA SER A 159 27.01 -9.71 7.44
C SER A 159 27.52 -8.27 7.28
N SER A 160 27.98 -7.89 6.07
CA SER A 160 28.60 -6.57 5.85
C SER A 160 27.61 -5.41 5.99
N TRP A 161 26.33 -5.64 5.79
CA TRP A 161 25.26 -4.62 5.80
C TRP A 161 25.49 -3.44 4.86
N THR A 162 26.42 -3.53 3.93
CA THR A 162 26.61 -2.51 2.89
C THR A 162 25.55 -2.61 1.79
N LEU A 163 25.45 -1.59 0.93
CA LEU A 163 24.58 -1.65 -0.24
C LEU A 163 24.90 -2.90 -1.10
N GLY A 164 23.86 -3.61 -1.48
CA GLY A 164 23.95 -4.89 -2.22
C GLY A 164 23.97 -6.13 -1.34
N SER A 165 24.15 -6.00 -0.03
CA SER A 165 24.07 -7.13 0.91
C SER A 165 22.64 -7.61 1.09
N ARG A 166 22.46 -8.94 1.11
CA ARG A 166 21.17 -9.62 1.32
C ARG A 166 20.96 -9.86 2.81
N VAL A 167 20.57 -8.82 3.54
CA VAL A 167 20.40 -8.86 4.99
C VAL A 167 18.93 -8.98 5.38
N SER A 168 18.69 -9.64 6.51
CA SER A 168 17.38 -9.67 7.16
C SER A 168 16.98 -8.27 7.61
N ARG A 169 15.68 -8.01 7.70
CA ARG A 169 15.18 -6.73 8.22
C ARG A 169 15.54 -6.55 9.69
N ILE A 170 15.79 -5.32 10.10
CA ILE A 170 16.10 -4.97 11.49
C ILE A 170 14.94 -5.27 12.47
N ASP A 171 13.70 -5.30 11.97
CA ASP A 171 12.46 -5.47 12.75
C ASP A 171 11.83 -6.88 12.59
N VAL A 172 12.62 -7.88 12.19
CA VAL A 172 12.15 -9.25 11.95
C VAL A 172 11.62 -9.89 13.22
N GLU A 173 12.39 -9.86 14.29
CA GLU A 173 12.07 -10.56 15.54
C GLU A 173 10.73 -10.09 16.11
N GLU A 174 10.53 -8.78 16.25
CA GLU A 174 9.30 -8.22 16.79
C GLU A 174 8.07 -8.56 15.94
N LYS A 175 8.24 -8.74 14.62
CA LYS A 175 7.16 -9.09 13.70
C LYS A 175 6.86 -10.57 13.66
N VAL A 176 7.86 -11.41 13.74
CA VAL A 176 7.72 -12.88 13.76
C VAL A 176 7.12 -13.35 15.08
N LEU A 177 7.62 -12.80 16.19
CA LEU A 177 7.15 -13.15 17.53
C LEU A 177 5.87 -12.38 17.94
N GLY A 178 5.43 -11.42 17.14
CA GLY A 178 4.22 -10.63 17.42
C GLY A 178 4.35 -9.65 18.56
N THR A 179 5.58 -9.40 19.05
CA THR A 179 5.88 -8.43 20.12
C THR A 179 5.86 -6.98 19.63
N GLY A 180 6.07 -6.76 18.34
CA GLY A 180 5.95 -5.44 17.72
C GLY A 180 4.51 -4.92 17.77
N LYS A 181 4.36 -3.66 18.17
CA LYS A 181 3.04 -3.08 18.46
C LYS A 181 2.50 -2.28 17.28
N TYR A 182 1.30 -2.63 16.86
CA TYR A 182 0.41 -1.81 16.03
C TYR A 182 -0.51 -0.99 16.93
N PRO A 183 -1.19 0.07 16.47
CA PRO A 183 -2.04 0.88 17.35
C PRO A 183 -3.08 0.06 18.14
N ASP A 184 -3.67 -0.98 17.53
CA ASP A 184 -4.63 -1.86 18.21
C ASP A 184 -4.02 -2.65 19.41
N ASP A 185 -2.68 -2.73 19.50
CA ASP A 185 -1.98 -3.48 20.57
C ASP A 185 -1.67 -2.60 21.81
N TYR A 186 -2.05 -1.31 21.80
CA TYR A 186 -1.90 -0.43 22.96
C TYR A 186 -3.18 -0.40 23.80
N TYR A 187 -3.03 -0.52 25.12
CA TYR A 187 -4.12 -0.53 26.10
C TYR A 187 -3.78 0.41 27.26
N PRO A 188 -3.83 1.75 27.08
CA PRO A 188 -3.63 2.70 28.19
C PRO A 188 -4.65 2.50 29.30
N GLU A 189 -4.26 2.74 30.54
CA GLU A 189 -5.15 2.62 31.70
C GLU A 189 -6.35 3.58 31.58
N GLY A 190 -7.55 3.10 31.88
CA GLY A 190 -8.79 3.88 31.78
C GLY A 190 -9.26 4.16 30.35
N MET A 191 -8.71 3.44 29.37
CA MET A 191 -9.05 3.61 27.94
C MET A 191 -10.54 3.36 27.66
N LEU A 192 -11.11 4.26 26.84
CA LEU A 192 -12.43 4.13 26.24
C LEU A 192 -12.32 3.66 24.79
N TYR A 193 -13.41 3.13 24.28
CA TYR A 193 -13.56 2.78 22.87
C TYR A 193 -14.40 3.84 22.14
N GLY A 194 -13.93 4.23 20.95
CA GLY A 194 -14.62 5.20 20.11
C GLY A 194 -15.08 4.61 18.79
N ALA A 195 -16.23 5.05 18.29
CA ALA A 195 -16.67 4.79 16.91
C ALA A 195 -17.57 5.91 16.38
N ALA A 196 -17.64 6.01 15.04
CA ALA A 196 -18.49 6.96 14.35
C ALA A 196 -19.85 6.34 13.97
N LEU A 197 -20.92 7.13 14.13
CA LEU A 197 -22.17 6.92 13.41
C LEU A 197 -22.00 7.45 11.99
N ARG A 198 -22.21 6.59 10.99
CA ARG A 198 -22.07 6.93 9.56
C ARG A 198 -23.39 7.29 8.92
N SER A 199 -23.34 8.02 7.80
CA SER A 199 -24.52 8.38 7.01
C SER A 199 -25.30 7.14 6.53
N LYS A 200 -26.62 7.30 6.42
CA LYS A 200 -27.50 6.29 5.82
C LYS A 200 -27.69 6.47 4.32
N TYR A 201 -27.36 7.65 3.81
CA TYR A 201 -27.64 8.06 2.44
C TYR A 201 -26.37 8.61 1.78
N PRO A 202 -26.15 8.30 0.51
CA PRO A 202 -24.98 8.82 -0.21
C PRO A 202 -25.02 10.34 -0.37
N ARG A 203 -26.23 10.93 -0.49
CA ARG A 203 -26.41 12.39 -0.53
C ARG A 203 -27.71 12.77 0.19
N ALA A 204 -27.56 13.49 1.29
CA ALA A 204 -28.69 13.98 2.08
C ALA A 204 -28.28 15.21 2.89
N ARG A 205 -29.23 16.10 3.16
CA ARG A 205 -29.04 17.19 4.14
C ARG A 205 -29.42 16.69 5.52
N VAL A 206 -28.58 16.90 6.50
CA VAL A 206 -28.83 16.57 7.90
C VAL A 206 -29.70 17.68 8.49
N LEU A 207 -30.93 17.35 8.86
CA LEU A 207 -31.90 18.34 9.41
C LEU A 207 -31.78 18.45 10.93
N SER A 208 -31.57 17.35 11.63
CA SER A 208 -31.40 17.33 13.09
C SER A 208 -30.62 16.08 13.54
N ILE A 209 -29.94 16.20 14.71
CA ILE A 209 -29.24 15.10 15.40
C ILE A 209 -29.69 15.12 16.86
N ASP A 210 -30.37 14.06 17.32
CA ASP A 210 -30.76 13.88 18.73
C ASP A 210 -29.89 12.80 19.38
N THR A 211 -28.99 13.20 20.27
CA THR A 211 -28.02 12.37 20.98
C THR A 211 -28.49 11.95 22.37
N SER A 212 -29.58 12.56 22.90
CA SER A 212 -30.00 12.49 24.29
C SER A 212 -30.15 11.04 24.85
N ALA A 213 -30.75 10.16 24.03
CA ALA A 213 -30.95 8.76 24.43
C ALA A 213 -29.62 7.97 24.49
N ALA A 214 -28.64 8.30 23.64
CA ALA A 214 -27.32 7.69 23.64
C ALA A 214 -26.48 8.18 24.82
N GLU A 215 -26.52 9.47 25.13
CA GLU A 215 -25.83 10.06 26.30
C GLU A 215 -26.33 9.49 27.62
N ALA A 216 -27.62 9.20 27.73
CA ALA A 216 -28.23 8.62 28.90
C ALA A 216 -27.90 7.12 29.10
N LEU A 217 -27.28 6.45 28.15
CA LEU A 217 -26.95 5.02 28.24
C LEU A 217 -25.78 4.79 29.21
N PRO A 218 -25.94 3.96 30.28
CA PRO A 218 -24.86 3.64 31.18
C PRO A 218 -23.62 3.10 30.47
N GLY A 219 -22.44 3.64 30.78
CA GLY A 219 -21.17 3.30 30.16
C GLY A 219 -20.79 4.19 28.99
N VAL A 220 -21.68 5.03 28.49
CA VAL A 220 -21.34 6.10 27.53
C VAL A 220 -20.72 7.26 28.32
N GLU A 221 -19.57 7.72 27.85
CA GLU A 221 -18.82 8.83 28.44
C GLU A 221 -19.05 10.14 27.69
N ALA A 222 -19.15 10.06 26.35
CA ALA A 222 -19.45 11.21 25.51
C ALA A 222 -20.11 10.78 24.18
N VAL A 223 -20.98 11.66 23.68
CA VAL A 223 -21.45 11.66 22.30
C VAL A 223 -21.06 13.02 21.70
N VAL A 224 -20.33 13.02 20.59
CA VAL A 224 -19.72 14.22 20.00
C VAL A 224 -20.30 14.45 18.61
N THR A 225 -20.63 15.70 18.31
CA THR A 225 -21.14 16.16 17.01
C THR A 225 -20.20 17.23 16.43
N ALA A 226 -20.54 17.76 15.26
CA ALA A 226 -19.76 18.82 14.63
C ALA A 226 -19.64 20.09 15.48
N ASP A 227 -20.61 20.37 16.35
CA ASP A 227 -20.62 21.54 17.24
C ASP A 227 -19.54 21.47 18.33
N ASP A 228 -18.99 20.28 18.60
CA ASP A 228 -17.93 20.05 19.59
C ASP A 228 -16.52 20.22 19.02
N ILE A 229 -16.38 20.47 17.71
CA ILE A 229 -15.07 20.66 17.05
C ILE A 229 -14.59 22.08 17.33
N PRO A 230 -13.44 22.25 18.04
CA PRO A 230 -13.00 23.58 18.44
C PRO A 230 -12.31 24.39 17.33
N GLY A 231 -11.85 23.73 16.28
CA GLY A 231 -11.14 24.34 15.14
C GLY A 231 -11.85 24.13 13.81
N GLU A 232 -11.12 23.69 12.79
CA GLU A 232 -11.65 23.48 11.44
C GLU A 232 -12.33 22.12 11.32
N ASN A 233 -13.58 22.10 10.84
CA ASN A 233 -14.31 20.85 10.63
C ASN A 233 -14.05 20.21 9.25
N LYS A 234 -13.39 20.90 8.33
CA LYS A 234 -12.99 20.34 7.02
C LYS A 234 -11.51 19.96 7.03
N ILE A 235 -11.24 18.74 6.61
CA ILE A 235 -9.92 18.16 6.45
C ILE A 235 -9.73 17.70 4.99
N GLY A 236 -8.54 17.21 4.65
CA GLY A 236 -8.20 16.63 3.35
C GLY A 236 -6.74 16.80 3.01
N HIS A 237 -6.20 15.83 2.28
CA HIS A 237 -4.76 15.76 2.02
C HIS A 237 -4.23 16.96 1.21
N LEU A 238 -4.95 17.37 0.16
CA LEU A 238 -4.60 18.52 -0.70
C LEU A 238 -5.72 19.57 -0.76
N LYS A 239 -6.97 19.15 -0.75
CA LYS A 239 -8.15 20.00 -0.72
C LYS A 239 -8.94 19.66 0.54
N HIS A 240 -9.23 20.67 1.37
CA HIS A 240 -10.02 20.48 2.59
C HIS A 240 -11.53 20.42 2.21
N ASP A 241 -11.93 19.33 1.58
CA ASP A 241 -13.31 19.11 1.12
C ASP A 241 -14.07 18.06 1.93
N GLN A 242 -13.38 17.34 2.83
CA GLN A 242 -13.98 16.30 3.67
C GLN A 242 -14.36 16.87 5.06
N TYR A 243 -15.63 16.77 5.45
CA TYR A 243 -16.03 17.05 6.83
C TYR A 243 -15.48 15.96 7.77
N SER A 244 -14.94 16.37 8.91
CA SER A 244 -14.66 15.47 10.03
C SER A 244 -15.95 14.89 10.61
N LEU A 245 -16.95 15.76 10.82
CA LEU A 245 -18.33 15.41 11.19
C LEU A 245 -19.29 16.29 10.41
N ILE A 246 -20.32 15.70 9.82
CA ILE A 246 -21.35 16.48 9.09
C ILE A 246 -22.16 17.30 10.09
N PRO A 247 -22.20 18.64 9.96
CA PRO A 247 -23.00 19.50 10.83
C PRO A 247 -24.50 19.43 10.49
N VAL A 248 -25.35 19.85 11.41
CA VAL A 248 -26.77 20.10 11.11
C VAL A 248 -26.86 21.17 10.01
N GLY A 249 -27.66 20.93 8.98
CA GLY A 249 -27.73 21.72 7.76
C GLY A 249 -26.70 21.33 6.68
N GLY A 250 -25.68 20.57 7.01
CA GLY A 250 -24.67 20.09 6.09
C GLY A 250 -25.14 18.95 5.19
N LEU A 251 -24.42 18.74 4.06
CA LEU A 251 -24.65 17.64 3.13
C LEU A 251 -23.75 16.45 3.45
N THR A 252 -24.31 15.25 3.34
CA THR A 252 -23.51 14.03 3.22
C THR A 252 -23.10 13.84 1.76
N HIS A 253 -21.89 13.32 1.52
CA HIS A 253 -21.32 13.14 0.20
C HIS A 253 -21.21 11.66 -0.18
N TYR A 254 -21.17 10.76 0.84
CA TYR A 254 -21.20 9.31 0.66
C TYR A 254 -21.63 8.60 1.96
N LEU A 255 -21.80 7.27 1.90
CA LEU A 255 -22.27 6.47 3.04
C LEU A 255 -21.28 6.41 4.22
N GLY A 256 -20.01 6.74 3.99
CA GLY A 256 -18.96 6.72 5.01
C GLY A 256 -18.82 8.00 5.83
N ASP A 257 -19.54 9.07 5.48
CA ASP A 257 -19.50 10.33 6.22
C ASP A 257 -19.90 10.15 7.68
N ALA A 258 -19.09 10.67 8.59
CA ALA A 258 -19.37 10.61 10.02
C ALA A 258 -20.35 11.73 10.43
N ILE A 259 -21.37 11.36 11.20
CA ILE A 259 -22.41 12.27 11.71
C ILE A 259 -22.17 12.61 13.18
N ALA A 260 -21.82 11.61 13.98
CA ALA A 260 -21.54 11.74 15.40
C ALA A 260 -20.54 10.69 15.83
N LEU A 261 -19.83 10.95 16.94
CA LEU A 261 -18.92 10.00 17.58
C LEU A 261 -19.50 9.58 18.93
N VAL A 262 -19.21 8.33 19.31
CA VAL A 262 -19.53 7.80 20.64
C VAL A 262 -18.25 7.33 21.29
N ALA A 263 -18.01 7.71 22.56
CA ALA A 263 -17.00 7.14 23.43
C ALA A 263 -17.66 6.42 24.60
N ALA A 264 -17.30 5.15 24.82
CA ALA A 264 -17.86 4.34 25.90
C ALA A 264 -16.83 3.35 26.47
N THR A 265 -17.18 2.73 27.59
CA THR A 265 -16.31 1.79 28.33
C THR A 265 -16.00 0.49 27.57
N ASP A 266 -16.84 0.13 26.59
CA ASP A 266 -16.66 -1.06 25.74
C ASP A 266 -17.38 -0.91 24.40
N MET A 267 -16.94 -1.65 23.38
CA MET A 267 -17.50 -1.60 22.02
C MET A 267 -18.98 -2.01 21.94
N ALA A 268 -19.44 -2.92 22.81
CA ALA A 268 -20.85 -3.30 22.77
C ALA A 268 -21.75 -2.14 23.23
N THR A 269 -21.30 -1.35 24.18
CA THR A 269 -21.95 -0.11 24.62
C THR A 269 -21.90 0.96 23.52
N VAL A 270 -20.75 1.14 22.85
CA VAL A 270 -20.62 2.05 21.69
C VAL A 270 -21.66 1.69 20.61
N GLU A 271 -21.75 0.42 20.23
CA GLU A 271 -22.68 -0.02 19.17
C GLU A 271 -24.17 0.11 19.57
N LYS A 272 -24.49 -0.01 20.87
CA LYS A 272 -25.84 0.28 21.37
C LYS A 272 -26.14 1.77 21.33
N ALA A 273 -25.21 2.60 21.76
CA ALA A 273 -25.38 4.06 21.78
C ALA A 273 -25.57 4.62 20.36
N LYS A 274 -24.77 4.19 19.38
CA LYS A 274 -24.92 4.57 17.97
C LYS A 274 -26.34 4.34 17.45
N LYS A 275 -27.01 3.24 17.85
CA LYS A 275 -28.39 2.93 17.45
C LYS A 275 -29.45 3.80 18.12
N LEU A 276 -29.11 4.47 19.22
CA LEU A 276 -30.02 5.38 19.94
C LEU A 276 -29.96 6.82 19.41
N ILE A 277 -28.91 7.19 18.70
CA ILE A 277 -28.81 8.50 18.04
C ILE A 277 -29.82 8.56 16.91
N LYS A 278 -30.68 9.60 16.91
CA LYS A 278 -31.67 9.82 15.85
C LYS A 278 -31.19 10.95 14.95
N VAL A 279 -31.17 10.70 13.67
CA VAL A 279 -30.80 11.67 12.64
C VAL A 279 -31.96 11.80 11.66
N GLU A 280 -32.42 13.04 11.44
CA GLU A 280 -33.39 13.34 10.40
C GLU A 280 -32.67 13.84 9.15
N TYR A 281 -33.09 13.34 8.00
CA TYR A 281 -32.48 13.64 6.72
C TYR A 281 -33.49 14.11 5.68
N GLU A 282 -33.10 15.09 4.88
CA GLU A 282 -33.72 15.37 3.58
C GLU A 282 -32.88 14.63 2.53
N VAL A 283 -33.40 13.53 1.98
CA VAL A 283 -32.72 12.74 0.97
C VAL A 283 -32.73 13.46 -0.37
N LEU A 284 -31.55 13.56 -0.99
CA LEU A 284 -31.33 14.28 -2.24
C LEU A 284 -30.91 13.33 -3.36
N PRO A 285 -31.14 13.70 -4.64
CA PRO A 285 -30.57 12.96 -5.76
C PRO A 285 -29.06 12.89 -5.66
N HIS A 286 -28.48 11.74 -6.04
CA HIS A 286 -27.02 11.50 -6.03
C HIS A 286 -26.54 11.07 -7.41
N VAL A 287 -25.23 11.09 -7.63
CA VAL A 287 -24.56 10.61 -8.84
C VAL A 287 -23.68 9.39 -8.51
N HIS A 288 -23.78 8.38 -9.36
CA HIS A 288 -23.12 7.09 -9.16
C HIS A 288 -22.07 6.78 -10.23
N THR A 289 -22.26 7.27 -11.47
CA THR A 289 -21.34 7.01 -12.57
C THR A 289 -20.67 8.28 -13.10
N VAL A 290 -19.56 8.13 -13.80
CA VAL A 290 -18.86 9.25 -14.47
C VAL A 290 -19.75 9.90 -15.53
N GLU A 291 -20.55 9.11 -16.25
CA GLU A 291 -21.49 9.59 -17.25
C GLU A 291 -22.60 10.46 -16.63
N GLU A 292 -23.14 10.03 -15.49
CA GLU A 292 -24.11 10.83 -14.74
C GLU A 292 -23.48 12.13 -14.24
N ALA A 293 -22.25 12.05 -13.66
CA ALA A 293 -21.54 13.21 -13.12
C ALA A 293 -21.17 14.24 -14.20
N ALA A 294 -20.92 13.79 -15.43
CA ALA A 294 -20.56 14.62 -16.57
C ALA A 294 -21.78 15.24 -17.28
N ALA A 295 -23.00 14.84 -16.97
CA ALA A 295 -24.21 15.36 -17.62
C ALA A 295 -24.41 16.85 -17.25
N PRO A 296 -24.87 17.69 -18.19
CA PRO A 296 -25.06 19.13 -17.94
C PRO A 296 -26.05 19.48 -16.82
N ASP A 297 -26.97 18.57 -16.52
CA ASP A 297 -28.02 18.72 -15.49
C ASP A 297 -27.79 17.76 -14.30
N ALA A 298 -26.58 17.25 -14.15
CA ALA A 298 -26.22 16.37 -13.05
C ALA A 298 -26.45 17.05 -11.68
N PRO A 299 -26.94 16.32 -10.68
CA PRO A 299 -26.86 16.77 -9.30
C PRO A 299 -25.38 17.02 -8.93
N LEU A 300 -25.11 18.16 -8.29
CA LEU A 300 -23.76 18.49 -7.85
C LEU A 300 -23.44 17.73 -6.56
N VAL A 301 -22.27 17.11 -6.47
CA VAL A 301 -21.80 16.49 -5.23
C VAL A 301 -21.56 17.57 -4.17
N TYR A 302 -21.03 18.71 -4.57
CA TYR A 302 -20.81 19.91 -3.75
C TYR A 302 -21.69 21.07 -4.25
N ASP A 303 -22.58 21.59 -3.41
CA ASP A 303 -23.49 22.68 -3.77
C ASP A 303 -22.74 24.00 -4.09
N GLU A 304 -21.52 24.16 -3.60
CA GLU A 304 -20.66 25.33 -3.85
C GLU A 304 -19.88 25.30 -5.16
N GLU A 305 -19.85 24.15 -5.86
CA GLU A 305 -19.14 23.98 -7.13
C GLU A 305 -20.10 24.22 -8.32
N GLU A 306 -19.55 24.51 -9.50
CA GLU A 306 -20.34 24.69 -10.72
C GLU A 306 -20.48 23.38 -11.53
N THR A 307 -19.60 22.41 -11.29
CA THR A 307 -19.54 21.11 -11.99
C THR A 307 -19.06 20.01 -11.06
N ASN A 308 -19.26 18.75 -11.44
CA ASN A 308 -18.68 17.61 -10.75
C ASN A 308 -17.23 17.31 -11.18
N VAL A 309 -16.55 18.21 -11.91
CA VAL A 309 -15.14 18.04 -12.29
C VAL A 309 -14.24 18.31 -11.10
N CYS A 310 -13.57 17.29 -10.61
CA CYS A 310 -12.56 17.41 -9.54
C CYS A 310 -11.22 17.94 -10.09
N ALA A 311 -10.79 17.42 -11.24
CA ALA A 311 -9.54 17.82 -11.89
C ALA A 311 -9.60 17.61 -13.40
N TYR A 312 -8.91 18.48 -14.13
CA TYR A 312 -8.70 18.37 -15.58
C TYR A 312 -7.21 18.51 -15.87
N LYS A 313 -6.70 17.66 -16.80
CA LYS A 313 -5.32 17.67 -17.27
C LYS A 313 -5.30 17.56 -18.78
N HIS A 314 -4.50 18.40 -19.44
CA HIS A 314 -4.19 18.30 -20.84
C HIS A 314 -2.67 18.34 -21.04
N ILE A 315 -2.12 17.32 -21.66
CA ILE A 315 -0.68 17.16 -21.88
C ILE A 315 -0.48 16.83 -23.34
N SER A 316 0.34 17.62 -24.04
CA SER A 316 0.62 17.42 -25.46
C SER A 316 2.02 17.82 -25.83
N ARG A 317 2.59 17.20 -26.86
CA ARG A 317 3.81 17.59 -27.55
C ARG A 317 3.71 17.15 -29.00
N GLY A 318 4.33 17.93 -29.92
CA GLY A 318 4.24 17.69 -31.35
C GLY A 318 2.82 17.88 -31.90
N ASN A 319 2.46 17.05 -32.89
CA ASN A 319 1.13 17.04 -33.50
C ASN A 319 0.63 15.59 -33.61
N ALA A 320 -0.03 15.11 -32.59
CA ALA A 320 -0.48 13.71 -32.51
C ALA A 320 -1.50 13.36 -33.59
N GLU A 321 -2.44 14.27 -33.92
CA GLU A 321 -3.48 14.04 -34.92
C GLU A 321 -2.88 13.84 -36.31
N GLU A 322 -1.95 14.70 -36.68
CA GLU A 322 -1.26 14.63 -38.00
C GLU A 322 -0.35 13.39 -38.06
N ALA A 323 0.41 13.10 -37.01
CA ALA A 323 1.27 11.93 -36.92
C ALA A 323 0.47 10.61 -37.07
N ILE A 324 -0.65 10.49 -36.34
CA ILE A 324 -1.54 9.33 -36.42
C ILE A 324 -2.15 9.21 -37.83
N LYS A 325 -2.63 10.31 -38.39
CA LYS A 325 -3.21 10.33 -39.77
C LYS A 325 -2.22 9.84 -40.80
N ASN A 326 -0.94 10.18 -40.68
CA ASN A 326 0.14 9.81 -41.59
C ASN A 326 0.75 8.44 -41.27
N SER A 327 0.35 7.79 -40.22
CA SER A 327 0.83 6.47 -39.82
C SER A 327 0.39 5.37 -40.78
N LYS A 328 1.23 4.34 -40.97
CA LYS A 328 0.90 3.16 -41.78
C LYS A 328 -0.19 2.31 -41.13
N TYR A 329 -0.11 2.14 -39.82
CA TYR A 329 -1.06 1.38 -39.03
C TYR A 329 -1.62 2.27 -37.91
N VAL A 330 -2.92 2.23 -37.71
CA VAL A 330 -3.63 2.95 -36.65
C VAL A 330 -4.56 2.00 -35.95
N ILE A 331 -4.58 2.06 -34.64
CA ILE A 331 -5.49 1.30 -33.75
C ILE A 331 -6.11 2.25 -32.74
N SER A 332 -7.43 2.13 -32.58
CA SER A 332 -8.20 2.85 -31.55
C SER A 332 -9.07 1.86 -30.78
N HIS A 333 -9.06 1.96 -29.45
CA HIS A 333 -9.97 1.19 -28.61
C HIS A 333 -10.37 1.95 -27.35
N HIS A 334 -11.52 1.55 -26.80
CA HIS A 334 -11.98 1.91 -25.48
C HIS A 334 -11.50 0.87 -24.45
N PHE A 335 -11.00 1.34 -23.29
CA PHE A 335 -10.52 0.50 -22.19
C PHE A 335 -11.18 0.89 -20.88
N GLU A 336 -11.45 -0.11 -20.04
CA GLU A 336 -12.01 0.10 -18.71
C GLU A 336 -11.20 -0.63 -17.63
N THR A 337 -11.03 0.03 -16.50
CA THR A 337 -10.44 -0.59 -15.31
C THR A 337 -11.33 -0.40 -14.09
N PRO A 338 -11.43 -1.39 -13.19
CA PRO A 338 -12.41 -1.37 -12.10
C PRO A 338 -11.94 -0.59 -10.88
N TRP A 339 -12.87 -0.28 -9.99
CA TRP A 339 -12.60 -0.05 -8.59
C TRP A 339 -11.91 -1.27 -7.98
N THR A 340 -10.84 -1.07 -7.21
CA THR A 340 -10.21 -2.14 -6.42
C THR A 340 -9.80 -1.65 -5.04
N GLU A 341 -9.65 -2.61 -4.13
CA GLU A 341 -9.38 -2.40 -2.71
C GLU A 341 -7.91 -2.69 -2.40
N HIS A 342 -7.28 -1.84 -1.58
CA HIS A 342 -5.90 -2.03 -1.09
C HIS A 342 -5.74 -3.36 -0.37
N ALA A 343 -6.72 -3.73 0.43
CA ALA A 343 -6.77 -4.96 1.17
C ALA A 343 -5.58 -5.17 2.13
N PHE A 344 -5.05 -4.07 2.69
CA PHE A 344 -4.11 -4.20 3.81
C PHE A 344 -4.78 -4.95 4.98
N LEU A 345 -3.99 -5.79 5.67
CA LEU A 345 -4.57 -6.66 6.69
C LEU A 345 -4.92 -5.93 7.98
N GLU A 346 -4.18 -4.90 8.33
CA GLU A 346 -4.47 -4.05 9.48
C GLU A 346 -5.55 -3.03 9.15
N PRO A 347 -6.78 -3.11 9.72
CA PRO A 347 -7.73 -2.01 9.64
C PRO A 347 -7.17 -0.77 10.31
N GLU A 348 -7.62 0.40 9.88
CA GLU A 348 -7.20 1.67 10.46
C GLU A 348 -7.54 1.74 11.94
N CYS A 349 -6.56 2.16 12.71
CA CYS A 349 -6.65 2.29 14.16
C CYS A 349 -5.79 3.47 14.65
N ALA A 350 -6.31 4.21 15.62
CA ALA A 350 -5.56 5.19 16.37
C ALA A 350 -5.85 5.05 17.86
N VAL A 351 -4.81 5.30 18.68
CA VAL A 351 -4.94 5.39 20.13
C VAL A 351 -4.42 6.75 20.56
N SER A 352 -5.25 7.54 21.20
CA SER A 352 -4.93 8.89 21.65
C SER A 352 -5.14 9.07 23.14
N PHE A 353 -4.30 9.89 23.77
CA PHE A 353 -4.34 10.18 25.21
C PHE A 353 -3.58 11.48 25.51
N TYR A 354 -3.76 12.05 26.68
CA TYR A 354 -2.91 13.13 27.16
C TYR A 354 -1.60 12.58 27.72
N ASP A 355 -0.46 13.07 27.24
CA ASP A 355 0.85 12.74 27.77
C ASP A 355 1.19 13.54 29.05
N GLU A 356 2.38 13.33 29.60
CA GLU A 356 2.86 13.98 30.81
C GLU A 356 3.02 15.51 30.67
N ASP A 357 3.25 15.99 29.44
CA ASP A 357 3.35 17.42 29.12
C ASP A 357 1.98 18.08 28.95
N GLY A 358 0.91 17.30 28.94
CA GLY A 358 -0.46 17.74 28.70
C GLY A 358 -0.77 17.96 27.21
N ASP A 359 0.01 17.37 26.32
CA ASP A 359 -0.24 17.33 24.89
C ASP A 359 -1.10 16.09 24.54
N ILE A 360 -1.92 16.18 23.49
CA ILE A 360 -2.63 15.03 22.95
C ILE A 360 -1.65 14.20 22.13
N PHE A 361 -1.33 13.01 22.63
CA PHE A 361 -0.50 12.05 21.94
C PHE A 361 -1.36 11.09 21.12
N VAL A 362 -0.94 10.82 19.86
CA VAL A 362 -1.64 9.91 18.95
C VAL A 362 -0.69 8.84 18.44
N TYR A 363 -0.93 7.57 18.80
CA TYR A 363 -0.36 6.45 18.06
C TYR A 363 -1.19 6.22 16.80
N SER A 364 -0.52 6.26 15.65
CA SER A 364 -1.16 6.20 14.34
C SER A 364 -0.62 5.06 13.46
N THR A 365 -1.44 4.61 12.53
CA THR A 365 -1.09 3.71 11.43
C THR A 365 -1.33 4.42 10.10
N ASP A 366 -0.44 5.34 9.75
CA ASP A 366 -0.53 6.17 8.54
C ASP A 366 0.77 6.17 7.72
N GLN A 367 0.73 6.85 6.58
CA GLN A 367 1.87 7.03 5.69
C GLN A 367 2.61 8.35 5.92
N SER A 368 2.13 9.20 6.84
CA SER A 368 2.78 10.44 7.26
C SER A 368 2.30 10.94 8.63
N ALA A 369 3.09 10.74 9.67
CA ALA A 369 2.80 11.29 11.00
C ALA A 369 2.69 12.83 10.99
N HIS A 370 3.46 13.53 10.14
CA HIS A 370 3.43 14.98 10.03
C HIS A 370 2.16 15.51 9.35
N GLN A 371 1.63 14.80 8.33
CA GLN A 371 0.34 15.15 7.74
C GLN A 371 -0.78 14.94 8.76
N THR A 372 -0.76 13.82 9.49
CA THR A 372 -1.70 13.57 10.59
C THR A 372 -1.63 14.67 11.66
N LEU A 373 -0.41 15.08 12.06
CA LEU A 373 -0.23 16.20 12.98
C LEU A 373 -0.88 17.48 12.45
N HIS A 374 -0.62 17.82 11.19
CA HIS A 374 -1.16 19.03 10.57
C HIS A 374 -2.69 19.07 10.62
N GLU A 375 -3.35 18.03 10.17
CA GLU A 375 -4.82 17.98 10.10
C GLU A 375 -5.46 17.91 11.51
N VAL A 376 -4.86 17.15 12.44
CA VAL A 376 -5.35 17.10 13.84
C VAL A 376 -5.22 18.45 14.54
N THR A 377 -4.11 19.18 14.31
CA THR A 377 -3.92 20.51 14.89
C THR A 377 -4.91 21.53 14.35
N LEU A 378 -5.22 21.49 13.06
CA LEU A 378 -6.26 22.32 12.45
C LEU A 378 -7.63 22.05 13.07
N MET A 379 -8.04 20.79 13.15
CA MET A 379 -9.34 20.40 13.70
C MET A 379 -9.47 20.74 15.19
N LEU A 380 -8.41 20.57 15.98
CA LEU A 380 -8.43 20.88 17.42
C LEU A 380 -8.13 22.35 17.74
N GLY A 381 -7.68 23.14 16.77
CA GLY A 381 -7.31 24.55 16.97
C GLY A 381 -6.16 24.73 17.96
N THR A 382 -5.25 23.76 18.08
CA THR A 382 -4.15 23.78 19.04
C THR A 382 -2.90 23.07 18.52
N ASN A 383 -1.73 23.58 18.88
CA ASN A 383 -0.43 22.96 18.57
C ASN A 383 0.01 21.92 19.61
N LYS A 384 -0.79 21.67 20.65
CA LYS A 384 -0.50 20.69 21.70
C LYS A 384 -0.88 19.29 21.27
N VAL A 385 -0.23 18.80 20.23
CA VAL A 385 -0.44 17.48 19.64
C VAL A 385 0.91 16.85 19.30
N LYS A 386 1.06 15.57 19.57
CA LYS A 386 2.20 14.74 19.17
C LYS A 386 1.69 13.50 18.47
N VAL A 387 2.29 13.15 17.35
CA VAL A 387 1.92 11.95 16.57
C VAL A 387 3.14 11.05 16.44
N GLN A 388 2.95 9.76 16.64
CA GLN A 388 3.94 8.72 16.42
C GLN A 388 3.35 7.59 15.60
N ASN A 389 4.05 7.19 14.54
CA ASN A 389 3.72 5.92 13.88
C ASN A 389 4.06 4.75 14.81
N ALA A 390 3.08 3.88 15.04
CA ALA A 390 3.33 2.53 15.49
C ALA A 390 3.82 1.66 14.32
N LEU A 391 3.87 0.34 14.44
CA LEU A 391 3.99 -0.52 13.26
C LEU A 391 2.77 -0.31 12.35
N VAL A 392 3.01 -0.29 11.05
CA VAL A 392 1.95 -0.15 10.05
C VAL A 392 1.77 -1.47 9.30
N GLY A 393 0.58 -2.04 9.39
CA GLY A 393 0.22 -3.35 8.83
C GLY A 393 -0.15 -3.33 7.34
N GLY A 394 0.64 -2.58 6.53
CA GLY A 394 0.42 -2.31 5.12
C GLY A 394 -0.38 -1.02 4.90
N GLY A 395 -0.16 -0.37 3.76
CA GLY A 395 -0.87 0.87 3.40
C GLY A 395 -1.17 0.91 1.90
N PHE A 396 -0.14 0.77 1.06
CA PHE A 396 -0.24 0.76 -0.42
C PHE A 396 -0.84 2.04 -1.02
N GLY A 397 -0.88 3.14 -0.26
CA GLY A 397 -1.55 4.40 -0.58
C GLY A 397 -2.85 4.63 0.19
N GLY A 398 -3.53 3.58 0.66
CA GLY A 398 -4.83 3.68 1.33
C GLY A 398 -4.79 4.25 2.76
N LYS A 399 -3.60 4.53 3.30
CA LYS A 399 -3.40 5.16 4.60
C LYS A 399 -2.71 6.53 4.48
N GLU A 400 -2.82 7.18 3.32
CA GLU A 400 -2.38 8.57 3.13
C GLU A 400 -3.41 9.58 3.65
N ASP A 401 -4.70 9.31 3.41
CA ASP A 401 -5.79 10.13 3.92
C ASP A 401 -6.17 9.76 5.37
N MET A 402 -6.67 10.73 6.12
CA MET A 402 -7.13 10.52 7.49
C MET A 402 -8.46 9.79 7.55
N THR A 403 -8.59 8.86 8.48
CA THR A 403 -9.83 8.09 8.70
C THR A 403 -10.27 8.05 10.15
N VAL A 404 -9.37 7.82 11.10
CA VAL A 404 -9.69 7.67 12.54
C VAL A 404 -8.86 8.54 13.46
N GLN A 405 -7.70 9.02 13.03
CA GLN A 405 -6.72 9.70 13.86
C GLN A 405 -7.29 10.99 14.49
N HIS A 406 -7.88 11.83 13.65
CA HIS A 406 -8.50 13.09 14.04
C HIS A 406 -9.74 12.85 14.94
N LEU A 407 -10.55 11.82 14.63
CA LEU A 407 -11.74 11.46 15.40
C LEU A 407 -11.37 10.92 16.80
N SER A 408 -10.32 10.09 16.87
CA SER A 408 -9.79 9.62 18.16
C SER A 408 -9.27 10.78 19.01
N ALA A 409 -8.49 11.69 18.39
CA ALA A 409 -7.95 12.88 19.06
C ALA A 409 -9.08 13.81 19.57
N LEU A 410 -10.16 14.00 18.78
CA LEU A 410 -11.32 14.79 19.19
C LEU A 410 -12.02 14.17 20.43
N LEU A 411 -12.24 12.85 20.41
CA LEU A 411 -12.83 12.17 21.57
C LEU A 411 -11.93 12.28 22.81
N THR A 412 -10.61 12.18 22.65
CA THR A 412 -9.65 12.43 23.77
C THR A 412 -9.73 13.87 24.25
N TYR A 413 -9.82 14.84 23.33
CA TYR A 413 -9.95 16.25 23.67
C TYR A 413 -11.21 16.53 24.50
N VAL A 414 -12.35 15.92 24.16
CA VAL A 414 -13.62 16.11 24.86
C VAL A 414 -13.64 15.35 26.19
N THR A 415 -13.29 14.07 26.20
CA THR A 415 -13.42 13.20 27.38
C THR A 415 -12.28 13.35 28.39
N LYS A 416 -11.13 13.89 27.99
CA LYS A 416 -9.88 13.90 28.76
C LYS A 416 -9.38 12.52 29.17
N LYS A 417 -9.81 11.47 28.47
CA LYS A 417 -9.45 10.06 28.70
C LYS A 417 -8.76 9.46 27.47
N PRO A 418 -7.98 8.40 27.67
CA PRO A 418 -7.43 7.64 26.54
C PRO A 418 -8.56 7.05 25.66
N ILE A 419 -8.41 7.14 24.35
CA ILE A 419 -9.37 6.63 23.36
C ILE A 419 -8.67 5.68 22.41
N LYS A 420 -9.25 4.50 22.18
CA LYS A 420 -8.95 3.63 21.05
C LYS A 420 -10.09 3.72 20.03
N MET A 421 -9.76 4.13 18.82
CA MET A 421 -10.70 4.11 17.70
C MET A 421 -10.13 3.22 16.59
N LYS A 422 -10.85 2.14 16.29
CA LYS A 422 -10.49 1.15 15.26
C LYS A 422 -11.68 0.91 14.36
N LEU A 423 -11.49 0.98 13.06
CA LEU A 423 -12.54 0.61 12.10
C LEU A 423 -12.78 -0.90 12.14
N SER A 424 -14.03 -1.30 12.09
CA SER A 424 -14.37 -2.65 11.66
C SER A 424 -13.92 -2.88 10.21
N ARG A 425 -13.78 -4.12 9.77
CA ARG A 425 -13.37 -4.37 8.38
C ARG A 425 -14.39 -3.80 7.38
N ALA A 426 -15.67 -3.89 7.66
CA ALA A 426 -16.71 -3.29 6.81
C ALA A 426 -16.59 -1.76 6.74
N GLU A 427 -16.33 -1.08 7.86
CA GLU A 427 -16.07 0.36 7.85
C GLU A 427 -14.75 0.71 7.14
N SER A 428 -13.68 -0.06 7.34
CA SER A 428 -12.42 0.11 6.63
C SER A 428 -12.62 0.03 5.11
N LEU A 429 -13.38 -0.97 4.64
CA LEU A 429 -13.74 -1.10 3.21
C LEU A 429 -14.58 0.09 2.69
N LEU A 430 -15.40 0.71 3.52
CA LEU A 430 -16.24 1.85 3.15
C LEU A 430 -15.48 3.18 3.15
N VAL A 431 -14.59 3.40 4.12
CA VAL A 431 -14.12 4.75 4.49
C VAL A 431 -12.84 5.16 3.78
N HIS A 432 -11.80 4.30 3.73
CA HIS A 432 -10.54 4.73 3.13
C HIS A 432 -10.62 4.78 1.59
N PRO A 433 -9.81 5.64 0.94
CA PRO A 433 -9.82 5.78 -0.52
C PRO A 433 -9.49 4.47 -1.26
N LYS A 434 -10.07 4.29 -2.45
CA LYS A 434 -9.91 3.12 -3.32
C LYS A 434 -9.02 3.43 -4.53
N ARG A 435 -8.73 2.41 -5.37
CA ARG A 435 -8.18 2.64 -6.72
C ARG A 435 -9.25 3.26 -7.60
N HIS A 436 -8.93 4.35 -8.26
CA HIS A 436 -9.80 4.97 -9.26
C HIS A 436 -10.12 3.99 -10.40
N PRO A 437 -11.38 3.79 -10.77
CA PRO A 437 -11.74 3.21 -12.04
C PRO A 437 -11.43 4.20 -13.16
N PHE A 438 -10.96 3.70 -14.31
CA PHE A 438 -10.63 4.53 -15.47
C PHE A 438 -11.38 4.05 -16.69
N TYR A 439 -11.83 5.02 -17.52
CA TYR A 439 -12.47 4.86 -18.80
C TYR A 439 -11.61 5.61 -19.82
N MET A 440 -11.04 4.90 -20.79
CA MET A 440 -9.97 5.44 -21.62
C MET A 440 -10.23 5.15 -23.08
N ASP A 441 -10.37 6.21 -23.90
CA ASP A 441 -10.37 6.11 -25.35
C ASP A 441 -8.97 6.42 -25.85
N MET A 442 -8.27 5.42 -26.41
CA MET A 442 -6.88 5.58 -26.82
C MET A 442 -6.68 5.21 -28.28
N THR A 443 -5.85 5.99 -28.97
CA THR A 443 -5.46 5.78 -30.36
C THR A 443 -3.94 5.83 -30.47
N MET A 444 -3.35 4.84 -31.15
CA MET A 444 -1.91 4.76 -31.45
C MET A 444 -1.69 4.59 -32.97
N GLY A 445 -0.73 5.33 -33.51
CA GLY A 445 -0.28 5.20 -34.87
C GLY A 445 1.20 4.77 -34.97
N CYS A 446 1.52 3.84 -35.88
CA CYS A 446 2.89 3.38 -36.15
C CYS A 446 3.22 3.39 -37.66
N ASP A 447 4.51 3.42 -37.99
CA ASP A 447 5.00 3.22 -39.34
C ASP A 447 4.94 1.74 -39.77
N GLU A 448 5.44 1.40 -40.94
CA GLU A 448 5.52 0.04 -41.48
C GLU A 448 6.43 -0.89 -40.68
N ASN A 449 7.32 -0.38 -39.88
CA ASN A 449 8.25 -1.12 -39.03
C ASN A 449 7.77 -1.27 -37.59
N GLY A 450 6.63 -0.66 -37.25
CA GLY A 450 6.09 -0.66 -35.89
C GLY A 450 6.70 0.41 -34.97
N VAL A 451 7.35 1.42 -35.55
CA VAL A 451 7.85 2.56 -34.77
C VAL A 451 6.68 3.50 -34.51
N ILE A 452 6.43 3.81 -33.22
CA ILE A 452 5.33 4.69 -32.78
C ILE A 452 5.53 6.09 -33.37
N GLN A 453 4.50 6.61 -34.05
CA GLN A 453 4.47 7.94 -34.63
C GLN A 453 3.68 8.93 -33.78
N GLY A 454 2.63 8.47 -33.13
CA GLY A 454 1.79 9.30 -32.30
C GLY A 454 0.79 8.51 -31.45
N VAL A 455 0.42 9.12 -30.30
CA VAL A 455 -0.58 8.58 -29.36
C VAL A 455 -1.56 9.70 -28.97
N LYS A 456 -2.85 9.39 -28.99
CA LYS A 456 -3.92 10.27 -28.49
C LYS A 456 -4.79 9.53 -27.50
N ALA A 457 -5.13 10.17 -26.36
CA ALA A 457 -5.99 9.55 -25.36
C ALA A 457 -6.95 10.55 -24.73
N ILE A 458 -8.17 10.07 -24.42
CA ILE A 458 -9.14 10.72 -23.52
C ILE A 458 -9.31 9.79 -22.34
N VAL A 459 -9.03 10.30 -21.14
CA VAL A 459 -9.03 9.52 -19.88
C VAL A 459 -10.05 10.14 -18.94
N LYS A 460 -11.00 9.34 -18.48
CA LYS A 460 -11.95 9.74 -17.44
C LYS A 460 -11.77 8.85 -16.21
N SER A 461 -11.89 9.44 -15.02
CA SER A 461 -11.83 8.68 -13.75
C SER A 461 -12.91 9.15 -12.79
N ASP A 462 -13.37 8.22 -11.95
CA ASP A 462 -14.23 8.51 -10.81
C ASP A 462 -13.36 8.66 -9.56
N THR A 463 -13.41 9.83 -8.91
CA THR A 463 -12.67 10.08 -7.66
C THR A 463 -13.52 9.88 -6.40
N GLY A 464 -14.80 9.53 -6.56
CA GLY A 464 -15.74 9.39 -5.45
C GLY A 464 -16.07 10.71 -4.77
N ALA A 465 -16.38 10.66 -3.49
CA ALA A 465 -16.95 11.77 -2.74
C ALA A 465 -15.97 12.91 -2.44
N PHE A 466 -14.66 12.67 -2.46
CA PHE A 466 -13.65 13.66 -2.08
C PHE A 466 -12.54 13.74 -3.10
N ALA A 467 -11.86 14.90 -3.16
CA ALA A 467 -10.68 15.07 -4.02
C ALA A 467 -9.54 14.11 -3.65
N SER A 468 -9.26 13.91 -2.35
CA SER A 468 -8.12 13.10 -1.91
C SER A 468 -6.88 13.40 -2.77
N LEU A 469 -6.37 12.38 -3.48
CA LEU A 469 -5.30 12.50 -4.46
C LEU A 469 -5.77 12.29 -5.91
N GLY A 470 -7.08 12.47 -6.22
CA GLY A 470 -7.64 12.26 -7.55
C GLY A 470 -6.98 13.10 -8.64
N GLY A 471 -6.70 14.37 -8.39
CA GLY A 471 -5.98 15.24 -9.31
C GLY A 471 -4.55 14.74 -9.62
N PRO A 472 -3.68 14.51 -8.63
CA PRO A 472 -2.36 13.92 -8.82
C PRO A 472 -2.35 12.53 -9.47
N VAL A 473 -3.30 11.66 -9.12
CA VAL A 473 -3.45 10.34 -9.77
C VAL A 473 -3.75 10.48 -11.26
N LEU A 474 -4.70 11.36 -11.62
CA LEU A 474 -5.00 11.67 -13.01
C LEU A 474 -3.79 12.24 -13.75
N GLU A 475 -3.05 13.15 -13.13
CA GLU A 475 -1.85 13.74 -13.72
C GLU A 475 -0.76 12.69 -14.01
N ARG A 476 -0.52 11.77 -13.08
CA ARG A 476 0.42 10.66 -13.30
C ARG A 476 -0.07 9.69 -14.37
N ALA A 477 -1.35 9.39 -14.39
CA ALA A 477 -1.97 8.59 -15.42
C ALA A 477 -1.73 9.20 -16.82
N CYS A 478 -2.04 10.49 -16.99
CA CYS A 478 -1.85 11.19 -18.26
C CYS A 478 -0.37 11.29 -18.64
N THR A 479 0.53 11.63 -17.71
CA THR A 479 1.97 11.78 -17.99
C THR A 479 2.60 10.46 -18.44
N HIS A 480 2.17 9.32 -17.89
CA HIS A 480 2.75 8.01 -18.18
C HIS A 480 1.99 7.21 -19.22
N ALA A 481 0.80 7.66 -19.66
CA ALA A 481 0.02 6.99 -20.71
C ALA A 481 0.74 6.91 -22.05
N ALA A 482 1.73 7.78 -22.28
CA ALA A 482 2.59 7.73 -23.45
C ALA A 482 3.57 6.53 -23.47
N GLY A 483 3.75 5.84 -22.33
CA GLY A 483 4.67 4.71 -22.17
C GLY A 483 6.15 5.10 -22.14
N PRO A 484 7.05 4.13 -21.89
CA PRO A 484 8.50 4.34 -21.81
C PRO A 484 9.17 4.28 -23.20
N TYR A 485 8.64 5.01 -24.18
CA TYR A 485 9.01 4.89 -25.59
C TYR A 485 9.58 6.18 -26.17
N HIS A 486 10.37 6.03 -27.23
CA HIS A 486 10.98 7.15 -27.93
C HIS A 486 10.10 7.57 -29.11
N TYR A 487 9.27 8.61 -28.93
CA TYR A 487 8.51 9.29 -29.98
C TYR A 487 8.10 10.69 -29.50
N GLU A 488 7.66 11.57 -30.42
CA GLU A 488 7.41 12.97 -30.08
C GLU A 488 5.93 13.33 -29.95
N ASN A 489 5.07 12.75 -30.81
CA ASN A 489 3.73 13.29 -30.99
C ASN A 489 2.73 12.61 -30.08
N PHE A 490 2.28 13.29 -29.04
CA PHE A 490 1.22 12.78 -28.19
C PHE A 490 0.27 13.89 -27.72
N GLU A 491 -0.97 13.54 -27.47
CA GLU A 491 -2.00 14.38 -26.90
C GLU A 491 -2.89 13.57 -25.97
N ILE A 492 -2.94 13.94 -24.71
CA ILE A 492 -3.67 13.23 -23.66
C ILE A 492 -4.50 14.22 -22.85
N GLU A 493 -5.80 14.02 -22.84
CA GLU A 493 -6.76 14.73 -22.01
C GLU A 493 -7.27 13.82 -20.90
N GLY A 494 -7.31 14.32 -19.67
CA GLY A 494 -7.84 13.61 -18.52
C GLY A 494 -8.82 14.45 -17.73
N THR A 495 -9.90 13.82 -17.25
CA THR A 495 -10.89 14.42 -16.36
C THR A 495 -11.22 13.46 -15.22
N ALA A 496 -11.07 13.92 -13.98
CA ALA A 496 -11.54 13.23 -12.79
C ALA A 496 -12.86 13.86 -12.32
N TYR A 497 -13.85 13.03 -12.03
CA TYR A 497 -15.18 13.47 -11.61
C TYR A 497 -15.45 13.08 -10.16
N TYR A 498 -16.08 13.99 -9.42
CA TYR A 498 -16.74 13.65 -8.16
C TYR A 498 -17.99 12.80 -8.41
N THR A 499 -18.22 11.83 -7.54
CA THR A 499 -19.47 11.07 -7.42
C THR A 499 -19.82 10.89 -5.94
N ASN A 500 -20.99 10.33 -5.64
CA ASN A 500 -21.34 9.98 -4.26
C ASN A 500 -20.88 8.57 -3.85
N ASN A 501 -19.96 7.97 -4.62
CA ASN A 501 -19.29 6.71 -4.28
C ASN A 501 -18.28 6.91 -3.14
N PRO A 502 -17.83 5.83 -2.49
CA PRO A 502 -16.68 5.89 -1.60
C PRO A 502 -15.49 6.59 -2.28
N PRO A 503 -14.66 7.34 -1.55
CA PRO A 503 -13.57 8.11 -2.16
C PRO A 503 -12.56 7.20 -2.86
N ALA A 504 -11.91 7.73 -3.91
CA ALA A 504 -10.73 7.17 -4.51
C ALA A 504 -9.52 8.07 -4.23
N GLY A 505 -8.33 7.46 -4.11
CA GLY A 505 -7.10 8.17 -3.78
C GLY A 505 -5.86 7.43 -4.23
N ALA A 506 -4.78 7.57 -3.48
CA ALA A 506 -3.55 6.87 -3.76
C ALA A 506 -3.73 5.35 -3.66
N PHE A 507 -3.26 4.64 -4.67
CA PHE A 507 -3.11 3.19 -4.66
C PHE A 507 -1.88 2.82 -5.49
N ARG A 508 -1.05 1.89 -5.02
CA ARG A 508 0.19 1.39 -5.63
C ARG A 508 0.14 1.41 -7.15
N GLY A 509 1.03 2.19 -7.80
CA GLY A 509 1.03 2.48 -9.23
C GLY A 509 0.39 3.83 -9.61
N PHE A 510 -0.47 4.42 -8.77
CA PHE A 510 -0.92 5.81 -8.77
C PHE A 510 -1.40 6.30 -10.16
N GLY A 511 -2.39 5.61 -10.75
CA GLY A 511 -2.96 5.92 -12.07
C GLY A 511 -2.22 5.28 -13.25
N VAL A 512 -0.92 5.00 -13.11
CA VAL A 512 -0.10 4.44 -14.19
C VAL A 512 -0.47 2.98 -14.50
N THR A 513 -0.89 2.20 -13.50
CA THR A 513 -1.32 0.81 -13.69
C THR A 513 -2.50 0.71 -14.66
N GLN A 514 -3.43 1.66 -14.59
CA GLN A 514 -4.61 1.72 -15.44
C GLN A 514 -4.25 2.07 -16.90
N THR A 515 -3.49 3.16 -17.09
CA THR A 515 -3.11 3.61 -18.45
C THR A 515 -2.10 2.67 -19.10
N CYS A 516 -1.21 2.04 -18.34
CA CYS A 516 -0.28 1.03 -18.85
C CYS A 516 -1.03 -0.15 -19.48
N PHE A 517 -2.13 -0.62 -18.86
CA PHE A 517 -2.96 -1.68 -19.45
C PHE A 517 -3.41 -1.32 -20.86
N ALA A 518 -3.90 -0.11 -21.07
CA ALA A 518 -4.37 0.34 -22.38
C ALA A 518 -3.22 0.54 -23.39
N THR A 519 -2.17 1.25 -23.00
CA THR A 519 -1.03 1.56 -23.86
C THR A 519 -0.32 0.30 -24.34
N GLU A 520 -0.02 -0.61 -23.44
CA GLU A 520 0.69 -1.86 -23.74
C GLU A 520 -0.18 -2.83 -24.57
N THR A 521 -1.49 -2.86 -24.30
CA THR A 521 -2.42 -3.64 -25.12
C THR A 521 -2.46 -3.13 -26.57
N LEU A 522 -2.49 -1.81 -26.78
CA LEU A 522 -2.42 -1.24 -28.13
C LEU A 522 -1.10 -1.56 -28.82
N LEU A 523 0.03 -1.49 -28.12
CA LEU A 523 1.33 -1.80 -28.70
C LEU A 523 1.46 -3.29 -29.05
N ASN A 524 0.94 -4.20 -28.23
CA ASN A 524 0.87 -5.63 -28.52
C ASN A 524 -0.03 -5.92 -29.74
N MET A 525 -1.14 -5.20 -29.88
CA MET A 525 -1.99 -5.28 -31.10
C MET A 525 -1.27 -4.74 -32.32
N MET A 526 -0.44 -3.72 -32.17
CA MET A 526 0.37 -3.17 -33.24
C MET A 526 1.42 -4.16 -33.73
N ALA A 527 2.05 -4.92 -32.79
CA ALA A 527 2.96 -6.02 -33.12
C ALA A 527 2.29 -7.04 -34.05
N ASP A 528 1.03 -7.42 -33.75
CA ASP A 528 0.25 -8.33 -34.60
C ASP A 528 0.01 -7.76 -36.00
N LYS A 529 -0.29 -6.45 -36.12
CA LYS A 529 -0.49 -5.78 -37.42
C LYS A 529 0.78 -5.69 -38.27
N VAL A 530 1.91 -5.48 -37.64
CA VAL A 530 3.23 -5.39 -38.28
C VAL A 530 3.77 -6.78 -38.61
N GLY A 531 3.35 -7.83 -37.87
CA GLY A 531 3.80 -9.20 -38.06
C GLY A 531 5.11 -9.51 -37.31
N ILE A 532 5.37 -8.86 -36.20
CA ILE A 532 6.52 -9.09 -35.33
C ILE A 532 6.07 -9.51 -33.93
N THR A 533 7.02 -9.96 -33.10
CA THR A 533 6.68 -10.36 -31.74
C THR A 533 6.44 -9.15 -30.83
N PRO A 534 5.63 -9.28 -29.75
CA PRO A 534 5.54 -8.27 -28.70
C PRO A 534 6.89 -7.82 -28.18
N TRP A 535 7.82 -8.75 -27.94
CA TRP A 535 9.16 -8.38 -27.49
C TRP A 535 9.87 -7.45 -28.49
N GLU A 536 9.77 -7.75 -29.77
CA GLU A 536 10.47 -6.99 -30.82
C GLU A 536 9.93 -5.57 -30.98
N ILE A 537 8.59 -5.37 -30.92
CA ILE A 537 8.03 -4.03 -31.03
C ILE A 537 8.38 -3.17 -29.82
N HIS A 538 8.38 -3.75 -28.62
CA HIS A 538 8.80 -3.05 -27.40
C HIS A 538 10.29 -2.67 -27.47
N TYR A 539 11.15 -3.58 -27.88
CA TYR A 539 12.59 -3.33 -27.99
C TYR A 539 12.94 -2.25 -29.01
N ARG A 540 12.21 -2.20 -30.13
CA ARG A 540 12.37 -1.15 -31.17
C ARG A 540 12.03 0.22 -30.66
N ASN A 541 10.97 0.35 -29.88
CA ASN A 541 10.45 1.61 -29.38
C ASN A 541 11.03 2.02 -28.03
N ALA A 542 11.70 1.10 -27.31
CA ALA A 542 12.20 1.33 -25.95
C ALA A 542 13.08 2.56 -25.87
N ILE A 543 12.82 3.40 -24.86
CA ILE A 543 13.65 4.56 -24.55
C ILE A 543 15.06 4.12 -24.15
N ARG A 544 16.08 4.87 -24.56
CA ARG A 544 17.51 4.62 -24.28
C ARG A 544 18.18 5.86 -23.69
N PRO A 545 19.28 5.69 -22.94
CA PRO A 545 20.05 6.84 -22.42
C PRO A 545 20.36 7.88 -23.51
N GLY A 546 20.11 9.15 -23.19
CA GLY A 546 20.30 10.28 -24.12
C GLY A 546 19.13 10.57 -25.06
N GLU A 547 18.13 9.69 -25.14
CA GLU A 547 16.92 9.92 -25.92
C GLU A 547 15.88 10.73 -25.13
N VAL A 548 14.83 11.15 -25.82
CA VAL A 548 13.80 12.06 -25.28
C VAL A 548 12.50 11.29 -25.10
N LEU A 549 11.97 11.29 -23.88
CA LEU A 549 10.63 10.79 -23.58
C LEU A 549 9.56 11.64 -24.26
N PRO A 550 8.35 11.10 -24.50
CA PRO A 550 7.26 11.87 -25.10
C PRO A 550 7.01 13.22 -24.39
N ASN A 551 7.14 13.28 -23.07
CA ASN A 551 6.97 14.51 -22.26
C ASN A 551 8.11 15.54 -22.43
N GLY A 552 9.15 15.26 -23.25
CA GLY A 552 10.24 16.14 -23.55
C GLY A 552 11.48 15.98 -22.64
N GLN A 553 11.44 15.18 -21.59
CA GLN A 553 12.58 14.92 -20.72
C GLN A 553 13.63 14.07 -21.44
N ILE A 554 14.90 14.53 -21.44
CA ILE A 554 16.05 13.75 -21.88
C ILE A 554 16.42 12.79 -20.75
N VAL A 555 16.41 11.50 -21.02
CA VAL A 555 16.74 10.50 -20.01
C VAL A 555 18.25 10.27 -19.90
N ASP A 556 18.71 9.99 -18.72
CA ASP A 556 20.14 9.79 -18.39
C ASP A 556 20.57 8.32 -18.43
N ASN A 557 21.77 8.05 -17.98
CA ASN A 557 22.37 6.71 -17.95
C ASN A 557 21.71 5.74 -16.98
N SER A 558 20.84 6.23 -16.08
CA SER A 558 20.08 5.35 -15.16
C SER A 558 18.86 4.69 -15.83
N THR A 559 18.67 4.86 -17.13
CA THR A 559 17.53 4.32 -17.89
C THR A 559 17.76 2.87 -18.27
N GLY A 560 17.06 1.93 -17.63
CA GLY A 560 17.30 0.49 -17.71
C GLY A 560 16.22 -0.32 -18.43
N LEU A 561 15.34 0.28 -19.26
CA LEU A 561 14.27 -0.47 -19.94
C LEU A 561 14.82 -1.56 -20.88
N VAL A 562 15.85 -1.25 -21.64
CA VAL A 562 16.47 -2.21 -22.57
C VAL A 562 17.00 -3.42 -21.80
N GLU A 563 17.69 -3.20 -20.70
CA GLU A 563 18.24 -4.26 -19.86
C GLU A 563 17.13 -5.14 -19.25
N THR A 564 15.97 -4.57 -18.90
CA THR A 564 14.83 -5.39 -18.43
C THR A 564 14.25 -6.26 -19.56
N LEU A 565 14.19 -5.74 -20.80
CA LEU A 565 13.74 -6.49 -21.97
C LEU A 565 14.72 -7.63 -22.32
N GLU A 566 16.02 -7.35 -22.29
CA GLU A 566 17.06 -8.35 -22.58
C GLU A 566 17.07 -9.45 -21.52
N ALA A 567 16.87 -9.13 -20.26
CA ALA A 567 16.85 -10.07 -19.15
C ALA A 567 15.77 -11.15 -19.26
N VAL A 568 14.63 -10.85 -19.88
CA VAL A 568 13.53 -11.81 -20.06
C VAL A 568 13.58 -12.55 -21.41
N LYS A 569 14.47 -12.15 -22.31
CA LYS A 569 14.46 -12.59 -23.73
C LYS A 569 14.61 -14.08 -23.90
N GLU A 570 15.57 -14.70 -23.22
CA GLU A 570 15.87 -16.13 -23.36
C GLU A 570 14.67 -17.01 -22.99
N GLU A 571 14.06 -16.76 -21.84
CA GLU A 571 12.89 -17.53 -21.40
C GLU A 571 11.63 -17.21 -22.24
N TYR A 572 11.45 -15.96 -22.64
CA TYR A 572 10.40 -15.57 -23.56
C TYR A 572 10.46 -16.36 -24.87
N ASP A 573 11.64 -16.42 -25.50
CA ASP A 573 11.84 -17.17 -26.75
C ASP A 573 11.71 -18.69 -26.55
N ALA A 574 12.24 -19.22 -25.45
CA ALA A 574 12.11 -20.64 -25.12
C ALA A 574 10.64 -21.06 -24.94
N ALA A 575 9.83 -20.24 -24.27
CA ALA A 575 8.41 -20.50 -24.07
C ALA A 575 7.63 -20.44 -25.41
N LEU A 576 7.93 -19.45 -26.27
CA LEU A 576 7.37 -19.39 -27.64
C LEU A 576 7.74 -20.61 -28.48
N ALA A 577 9.01 -21.01 -28.46
CA ALA A 577 9.48 -22.20 -29.19
C ALA A 577 8.84 -23.50 -28.69
N ALA A 578 8.46 -23.55 -27.41
CA ALA A 578 7.69 -24.64 -26.80
C ALA A 578 6.19 -24.58 -27.15
N GLY A 579 5.73 -23.60 -27.92
CA GLY A 579 4.33 -23.43 -28.31
C GLY A 579 3.41 -22.96 -27.17
N LYS A 580 3.94 -22.36 -26.15
CA LYS A 580 3.15 -21.79 -25.03
C LYS A 580 2.55 -20.42 -25.43
N ALA A 581 1.46 -20.07 -24.79
CA ALA A 581 0.91 -18.72 -24.87
C ALA A 581 1.71 -17.81 -23.93
N VAL A 582 2.38 -16.81 -24.51
CA VAL A 582 3.28 -15.91 -23.83
C VAL A 582 2.86 -14.47 -24.08
N GLY A 583 2.69 -13.68 -23.02
CA GLY A 583 2.39 -12.26 -23.12
C GLY A 583 3.46 -11.42 -22.45
N LEU A 584 3.59 -10.16 -22.89
CA LEU A 584 4.61 -9.23 -22.44
C LEU A 584 4.01 -7.86 -22.19
N GLY A 585 4.51 -7.16 -21.17
CA GLY A 585 4.23 -5.75 -20.91
C GLY A 585 5.44 -5.05 -20.31
N CYS A 586 5.63 -3.80 -20.72
CA CYS A 586 6.65 -2.91 -20.17
C CYS A 586 6.03 -1.76 -19.37
N ALA A 587 6.82 -1.13 -18.52
CA ALA A 587 6.39 0.06 -17.82
C ALA A 587 7.56 0.96 -17.42
N MET A 588 7.23 2.23 -17.22
CA MET A 588 8.04 3.16 -16.41
C MET A 588 7.22 3.70 -15.25
N LYS A 589 7.88 4.04 -14.17
CA LYS A 589 7.25 4.72 -13.03
C LYS A 589 8.24 5.68 -12.37
N ASN A 590 7.80 6.88 -12.12
CA ASN A 590 8.58 7.86 -11.39
C ASN A 590 8.96 7.36 -9.98
N ALA A 591 10.18 7.68 -9.55
CA ALA A 591 10.60 7.71 -8.16
C ALA A 591 10.67 9.18 -7.70
N GLY A 592 9.90 9.51 -6.65
CA GLY A 592 9.69 10.89 -6.21
C GLY A 592 8.39 11.52 -6.72
N VAL A 593 8.01 12.66 -6.15
CA VAL A 593 6.76 13.36 -6.48
C VAL A 593 6.83 14.01 -7.87
N GLY A 594 7.86 14.77 -8.17
CA GLY A 594 8.10 15.37 -9.48
C GLY A 594 7.12 16.48 -9.88
N VAL A 595 7.09 16.77 -11.19
CA VAL A 595 6.23 17.75 -11.89
C VAL A 595 6.19 19.15 -11.26
N GLY A 596 7.35 19.62 -10.74
CA GLY A 596 7.50 20.93 -10.11
C GLY A 596 7.00 21.02 -8.67
N ILE A 597 6.48 19.95 -8.09
CA ILE A 597 6.08 19.91 -6.69
C ILE A 597 7.35 19.74 -5.83
N PRO A 598 7.56 20.55 -4.76
CA PRO A 598 8.68 20.37 -3.86
C PRO A 598 8.68 18.97 -3.23
N ASP A 599 9.77 18.23 -3.40
CA ASP A 599 9.93 16.88 -2.90
C ASP A 599 11.17 16.82 -2.02
N THR A 600 11.00 16.98 -0.71
CA THR A 600 12.09 17.13 0.25
C THR A 600 12.21 15.92 1.16
N GLY A 601 13.40 15.34 1.23
CA GLY A 601 13.79 14.36 2.24
C GLY A 601 14.59 15.02 3.37
N ARG A 602 14.38 14.56 4.60
CA ARG A 602 15.08 15.06 5.78
C ARG A 602 15.40 13.91 6.75
N VAL A 603 16.61 13.93 7.28
CA VAL A 603 17.10 12.97 8.28
C VAL A 603 17.91 13.73 9.33
N LYS A 604 17.72 13.37 10.60
CA LYS A 604 18.64 13.68 11.70
C LYS A 604 19.31 12.40 12.16
N LEU A 605 20.63 12.44 12.26
CA LEU A 605 21.43 11.43 12.96
C LEU A 605 21.87 12.04 14.28
N ILE A 606 21.59 11.36 15.40
CA ILE A 606 21.93 11.83 16.75
C ILE A 606 22.69 10.72 17.44
N VAL A 607 23.83 11.04 18.06
CA VAL A 607 24.51 10.11 18.96
C VAL A 607 23.85 10.22 20.34
N GLU A 608 23.18 9.16 20.78
CA GLU A 608 22.47 9.15 22.06
C GLU A 608 23.33 8.64 23.20
N GLU A 609 22.80 8.61 24.43
CA GLU A 609 23.51 8.25 25.67
C GLU A 609 24.07 6.80 25.67
N ASP A 610 23.52 5.93 24.84
CA ASP A 610 23.99 4.56 24.62
C ASP A 610 25.20 4.46 23.69
N GLU A 611 25.78 5.60 23.29
CA GLU A 611 26.90 5.76 22.37
C GLU A 611 26.61 5.18 20.97
N LYS A 612 25.30 5.05 20.57
CA LYS A 612 24.89 4.63 19.24
C LYS A 612 24.35 5.80 18.40
N LEU A 613 24.35 5.60 17.09
CA LEU A 613 23.84 6.56 16.13
C LEU A 613 22.34 6.28 15.88
N HIS A 614 21.47 7.15 16.37
CA HIS A 614 20.04 7.05 16.19
C HIS A 614 19.58 7.82 14.93
N ILE A 615 18.71 7.20 14.14
CA ILE A 615 18.14 7.75 12.89
C ILE A 615 16.73 8.27 13.17
N PHE A 616 16.51 9.56 12.97
CA PHE A 616 15.20 10.20 13.06
C PHE A 616 14.78 10.77 11.71
N THR A 617 13.61 10.34 11.22
CA THR A 617 13.01 10.85 9.99
C THR A 617 11.48 10.77 10.06
N GLY A 618 10.79 11.74 9.46
CA GLY A 618 9.33 11.74 9.32
C GLY A 618 8.81 10.77 8.25
N ALA A 619 9.71 10.11 7.52
CA ALA A 619 9.35 9.08 6.54
C ALA A 619 8.78 7.84 7.24
N SER A 620 7.52 7.49 6.94
CA SER A 620 6.85 6.33 7.55
C SER A 620 7.30 5.01 6.92
N CYS A 621 7.61 4.01 7.76
CA CYS A 621 7.82 2.63 7.33
C CYS A 621 6.48 1.88 7.37
N ILE A 622 5.84 1.66 6.22
CA ILE A 622 4.54 0.99 6.09
C ILE A 622 4.66 -0.53 5.84
N GLY A 623 5.85 -1.08 6.04
CA GLY A 623 6.18 -2.49 5.82
C GLY A 623 7.24 -2.75 4.76
N GLN A 624 7.56 -1.76 3.91
CA GLN A 624 8.50 -1.88 2.79
C GLN A 624 9.98 -2.01 3.21
N GLY A 625 10.33 -1.70 4.47
CA GLY A 625 11.68 -1.90 4.98
C GLY A 625 12.58 -0.68 5.00
N LEU A 626 12.00 0.52 5.08
CA LEU A 626 12.77 1.78 5.08
C LEU A 626 13.88 1.80 6.12
N GLY A 627 13.63 1.36 7.36
CA GLY A 627 14.64 1.34 8.43
C GLY A 627 15.88 0.52 8.03
N THR A 628 15.69 -0.66 7.46
CA THR A 628 16.80 -1.50 6.98
C THR A 628 17.58 -0.83 5.84
N VAL A 629 16.87 -0.19 4.90
CA VAL A 629 17.50 0.57 3.80
C VAL A 629 18.37 1.70 4.34
N LEU A 630 17.88 2.49 5.30
CA LEU A 630 18.64 3.59 5.89
C LEU A 630 19.85 3.09 6.69
N VAL A 631 19.72 1.99 7.44
CA VAL A 631 20.85 1.36 8.14
C VAL A 631 21.94 0.93 7.13
N GLN A 632 21.56 0.26 6.03
CA GLN A 632 22.52 -0.14 4.99
C GLN A 632 23.19 1.08 4.32
N MET A 633 22.46 2.18 4.12
CA MET A 633 23.03 3.43 3.62
C MET A 633 24.04 4.03 4.61
N ILE A 634 23.75 4.02 5.91
CA ILE A 634 24.70 4.53 6.93
C ILE A 634 25.94 3.66 6.98
N VAL A 635 25.81 2.34 7.07
CA VAL A 635 26.96 1.40 7.07
C VAL A 635 27.82 1.61 5.83
N THR A 636 27.21 1.87 4.68
CA THR A 636 27.96 2.10 3.43
C THR A 636 28.73 3.43 3.42
N ASN A 637 28.18 4.48 4.05
CA ASN A 637 28.72 5.83 4.01
C ASN A 637 29.48 6.22 5.30
N THR A 638 29.65 5.27 6.24
CA THR A 638 30.40 5.48 7.49
C THR A 638 31.28 4.28 7.77
N ASP A 639 32.00 4.29 8.87
CA ASP A 639 32.79 3.17 9.39
C ASP A 639 32.07 2.43 10.55
N LEU A 640 30.75 2.66 10.71
CA LEU A 640 29.94 2.01 11.74
C LEU A 640 29.47 0.63 11.27
N SER A 641 29.31 -0.27 12.24
CA SER A 641 28.57 -1.53 12.02
C SER A 641 27.06 -1.29 12.20
N HIS A 642 26.24 -2.22 11.72
CA HIS A 642 24.78 -2.14 11.91
C HIS A 642 24.37 -2.18 13.40
N ASP A 643 25.17 -2.80 14.27
CA ASP A 643 24.93 -2.86 15.72
C ASP A 643 25.11 -1.50 16.41
N ASP A 644 25.84 -0.58 15.79
CA ASP A 644 26.06 0.78 16.29
C ASP A 644 24.94 1.76 15.87
N ILE A 645 23.89 1.28 15.19
CA ILE A 645 22.85 2.11 14.59
C ILE A 645 21.46 1.69 15.09
N VAL A 646 20.66 2.68 15.49
CA VAL A 646 19.27 2.48 15.93
C VAL A 646 18.33 3.24 15.00
N TYR A 647 17.35 2.55 14.42
CA TYR A 647 16.28 3.19 13.64
C TYR A 647 15.09 3.50 14.52
N GLU A 648 14.78 4.79 14.64
CA GLU A 648 13.64 5.28 15.39
C GLU A 648 12.37 5.36 14.52
N ARG A 649 11.22 5.01 15.09
CA ARG A 649 9.94 5.16 14.38
C ARG A 649 9.61 6.65 14.20
N SER A 650 8.99 6.98 13.06
CA SER A 650 8.58 8.35 12.74
C SER A 650 7.73 8.93 13.88
N ASN A 651 8.13 10.11 14.36
CA ASN A 651 7.43 10.89 15.38
C ASN A 651 7.55 12.38 15.03
N THR A 652 6.68 13.21 15.58
CA THR A 652 6.59 14.62 15.17
C THR A 652 7.32 15.62 16.06
N TRP A 653 7.95 15.17 17.15
CA TRP A 653 8.67 16.08 18.07
C TRP A 653 10.21 16.06 17.91
N ILE A 654 10.78 14.99 17.33
CA ILE A 654 12.22 14.92 17.04
C ILE A 654 12.47 14.74 15.54
N SER A 655 11.72 13.85 14.89
CA SER A 655 11.90 13.52 13.48
C SER A 655 11.52 14.71 12.60
N PRO A 656 12.40 15.14 11.68
CA PRO A 656 12.06 16.18 10.72
C PRO A 656 11.07 15.66 9.69
N ASP A 657 10.13 16.50 9.26
CA ASP A 657 9.19 16.15 8.20
C ASP A 657 9.94 15.78 6.91
N SER A 658 9.82 14.54 6.48
CA SER A 658 10.43 14.02 5.25
C SER A 658 9.38 13.67 4.18
N GLY A 659 8.18 14.22 4.31
CA GLY A 659 7.04 14.02 3.42
C GLY A 659 6.41 12.62 3.52
N THR A 660 5.23 12.50 2.95
CA THR A 660 4.43 11.27 2.93
C THR A 660 5.17 10.13 2.23
N THR A 661 5.08 8.92 2.75
CA THR A 661 5.56 7.70 2.09
C THR A 661 4.60 7.33 0.96
N SER A 662 4.87 7.87 -0.21
CA SER A 662 4.11 7.76 -1.46
C SER A 662 5.05 7.85 -2.66
N GLY A 663 4.60 7.62 -3.89
CA GLY A 663 5.33 7.89 -5.12
C GLY A 663 6.72 7.23 -5.22
N SER A 664 6.95 6.12 -4.53
CA SER A 664 8.26 5.42 -4.50
C SER A 664 9.44 6.32 -4.10
N ARG A 665 9.21 7.37 -3.29
CA ARG A 665 10.16 8.46 -3.06
C ARG A 665 11.20 8.20 -1.96
N GLN A 666 10.90 7.36 -0.95
CA GLN A 666 11.70 7.36 0.29
C GLN A 666 13.14 6.87 0.09
N THR A 667 13.38 5.82 -0.69
CA THR A 667 14.75 5.34 -0.98
C THR A 667 15.59 6.43 -1.66
N LEU A 668 14.99 7.17 -2.61
CA LEU A 668 15.66 8.24 -3.35
C LEU A 668 15.85 9.49 -2.49
N VAL A 669 14.74 10.06 -2.02
CA VAL A 669 14.72 11.43 -1.43
C VAL A 669 15.22 11.42 0.01
N THR A 670 14.67 10.52 0.85
CA THR A 670 15.13 10.36 2.23
C THR A 670 16.49 9.67 2.31
N GLY A 671 16.77 8.72 1.40
CA GLY A 671 18.08 8.09 1.30
C GLY A 671 19.21 9.07 0.98
N GLU A 672 18.99 10.00 0.04
CA GLU A 672 19.97 11.07 -0.22
C GLU A 672 20.15 12.01 0.98
N ALA A 673 19.06 12.35 1.67
CA ALA A 673 19.17 13.15 2.90
C ALA A 673 19.98 12.40 3.98
N CYS A 674 19.78 11.09 4.09
CA CYS A 674 20.56 10.23 4.99
C CYS A 674 22.06 10.23 4.62
N ARG A 675 22.39 10.05 3.35
CA ARG A 675 23.77 10.10 2.85
C ARG A 675 24.46 11.44 3.22
N ARG A 676 23.76 12.56 3.04
CA ARG A 676 24.26 13.90 3.42
C ARG A 676 24.43 14.09 4.93
N ALA A 677 23.59 13.46 5.73
CA ALA A 677 23.76 13.45 7.19
C ALA A 677 25.01 12.63 7.59
N CYS A 678 25.26 11.49 6.91
CA CYS A 678 26.46 10.69 7.10
C CYS A 678 27.76 11.46 6.78
N GLU A 679 27.77 12.29 5.74
CA GLU A 679 28.94 13.14 5.42
C GLU A 679 29.31 14.03 6.61
N LYS A 680 28.32 14.70 7.21
CA LYS A 680 28.54 15.58 8.37
C LYS A 680 28.99 14.81 9.62
N PHE A 681 28.41 13.62 9.85
CA PHE A 681 28.84 12.74 10.93
C PHE A 681 30.31 12.32 10.75
N MET A 682 30.71 11.92 9.53
CA MET A 682 32.06 11.51 9.22
C MET A 682 33.05 12.68 9.31
N GLU A 683 32.65 13.91 8.93
CA GLU A 683 33.46 15.11 9.15
C GLU A 683 33.77 15.31 10.64
N ALA A 684 32.80 15.17 11.52
CA ALA A 684 32.99 15.26 12.97
C ALA A 684 33.89 14.13 13.50
N LYS A 685 33.65 12.90 13.08
CA LYS A 685 34.45 11.73 13.46
C LYS A 685 35.90 11.82 12.99
N ASN A 686 36.12 12.25 11.75
CA ASN A 686 37.45 12.48 11.17
C ASN A 686 38.22 13.61 11.82
N SER A 687 37.55 14.52 12.54
CA SER A 687 38.20 15.55 13.37
C SER A 687 38.80 14.97 14.66
N GLY A 688 38.60 13.69 14.93
CA GLY A 688 39.15 12.96 16.10
C GLY A 688 38.18 12.77 17.25
N LYS A 689 36.88 13.08 17.07
CA LYS A 689 35.85 12.82 18.08
C LYS A 689 35.51 11.32 18.14
N SER A 690 35.38 10.78 19.35
CA SER A 690 34.81 9.44 19.59
C SER A 690 33.28 9.54 19.62
N MET A 691 32.55 8.39 19.56
CA MET A 691 31.09 8.36 19.75
C MET A 691 30.68 9.04 21.05
N LYS A 692 31.41 8.80 22.13
CA LYS A 692 31.18 9.41 23.45
C LYS A 692 31.32 10.94 23.43
N ASP A 693 32.26 11.47 22.66
CA ASP A 693 32.46 12.95 22.55
C ASP A 693 31.34 13.61 21.74
N MET A 694 30.60 12.82 20.95
CA MET A 694 29.51 13.29 20.10
C MET A 694 28.12 13.07 20.71
N ILE A 695 27.99 12.56 21.93
CA ILE A 695 26.69 12.39 22.59
C ILE A 695 25.90 13.71 22.59
N GLY A 696 24.67 13.69 22.10
CA GLY A 696 23.78 14.84 21.94
C GLY A 696 24.06 15.68 20.68
N GLU A 697 25.13 15.39 19.91
CA GLU A 697 25.35 16.07 18.63
C GLU A 697 24.37 15.56 17.57
N THR A 698 23.86 16.51 16.78
CA THR A 698 22.90 16.26 15.70
C THR A 698 23.52 16.54 14.34
N PHE A 699 23.46 15.55 13.44
CA PHE A 699 23.91 15.66 12.06
C PHE A 699 22.68 15.66 11.14
N TYR A 700 22.37 16.80 10.57
CA TYR A 700 21.16 17.02 9.77
C TYR A 700 21.47 16.95 8.28
N GLY A 701 20.73 16.08 7.57
CA GLY A 701 20.75 15.99 6.12
C GLY A 701 19.41 16.40 5.52
N GLU A 702 19.45 17.11 4.41
CA GLU A 702 18.29 17.49 3.62
C GLU A 702 18.60 17.37 2.13
N TYR A 703 17.61 16.89 1.37
CA TYR A 703 17.66 16.85 -0.08
C TYR A 703 16.32 17.33 -0.66
N LEU A 704 16.37 18.31 -1.55
CA LEU A 704 15.23 18.77 -2.35
C LEU A 704 15.42 18.29 -3.79
N ALA A 705 14.55 17.41 -4.24
CA ALA A 705 14.50 16.96 -5.64
C ALA A 705 13.95 18.10 -6.51
N LYS A 706 14.76 18.59 -7.42
CA LYS A 706 14.41 19.71 -8.33
C LYS A 706 13.79 19.16 -9.60
N THR A 707 12.54 19.51 -9.86
CA THR A 707 11.79 19.12 -11.06
C THR A 707 11.08 20.33 -11.65
N HIS A 708 10.60 20.20 -12.88
CA HIS A 708 9.86 21.23 -13.59
C HIS A 708 8.37 20.86 -13.70
N PRO A 709 7.47 21.84 -13.70
CA PRO A 709 6.06 21.59 -14.05
C PRO A 709 5.94 20.97 -15.44
N LEU A 710 4.86 20.22 -15.66
CA LEU A 710 4.54 19.72 -17.00
C LEU A 710 4.39 20.88 -17.98
N GLY A 711 4.96 20.72 -19.19
CA GLY A 711 4.94 21.75 -20.23
C GLY A 711 5.88 22.93 -19.97
N ALA A 712 6.84 22.83 -19.05
CA ALA A 712 7.83 23.86 -18.82
C ALA A 712 8.64 24.16 -20.10
N ASP A 713 8.75 25.45 -20.46
CA ASP A 713 9.51 25.92 -21.63
C ASP A 713 11.00 26.03 -21.31
N VAL A 714 11.64 24.86 -21.21
CA VAL A 714 13.08 24.72 -20.96
C VAL A 714 13.65 23.62 -21.86
N PRO A 715 14.95 23.66 -22.20
CA PRO A 715 15.55 22.69 -23.12
C PRO A 715 15.46 21.22 -22.70
N ASN A 716 15.46 20.95 -21.37
CA ASN A 716 15.25 19.63 -20.80
C ASN A 716 14.28 19.75 -19.61
N PRO A 717 12.97 19.56 -19.83
CA PRO A 717 11.97 19.65 -18.77
C PRO A 717 12.00 18.38 -17.90
N ILE A 718 12.82 18.40 -16.84
CA ILE A 718 12.92 17.29 -15.88
C ILE A 718 11.61 17.19 -15.11
N SER A 719 10.72 16.32 -15.54
CA SER A 719 9.46 16.07 -14.84
C SER A 719 9.68 15.23 -13.57
N HIS A 720 10.64 14.30 -13.59
CA HIS A 720 11.01 13.47 -12.44
C HIS A 720 12.53 13.26 -12.40
N VAL A 721 13.10 13.22 -11.20
CA VAL A 721 14.55 13.02 -10.99
C VAL A 721 14.99 11.63 -11.44
N ALA A 722 14.14 10.62 -11.24
CA ALA A 722 14.43 9.26 -11.64
C ALA A 722 13.14 8.51 -12.04
N TYR A 723 13.32 7.50 -12.91
CA TYR A 723 12.29 6.53 -13.25
C TYR A 723 12.81 5.11 -12.98
N GLY A 724 11.94 4.24 -12.47
CA GLY A 724 12.13 2.80 -12.55
C GLY A 724 11.51 2.26 -13.82
N TYR A 725 12.13 1.24 -14.40
CA TYR A 725 11.66 0.55 -15.59
C TYR A 725 11.43 -0.93 -15.30
N ALA A 726 10.50 -1.53 -16.01
CA ALA A 726 10.17 -2.94 -15.82
C ALA A 726 9.68 -3.59 -17.10
N THR A 727 10.03 -4.87 -17.25
CA THR A 727 9.44 -5.79 -18.23
C THR A 727 8.93 -7.02 -17.50
N GLN A 728 7.66 -7.38 -17.73
CA GLN A 728 7.08 -8.61 -17.20
C GLN A 728 6.56 -9.51 -18.32
N VAL A 729 6.75 -10.81 -18.13
CA VAL A 729 6.30 -11.87 -19.03
C VAL A 729 5.37 -12.80 -18.29
N CYS A 730 4.24 -13.13 -18.91
CA CYS A 730 3.27 -14.10 -18.44
C CYS A 730 3.27 -15.32 -19.35
N ILE A 731 3.47 -16.51 -18.80
CA ILE A 731 3.45 -17.79 -19.51
C ILE A 731 2.26 -18.59 -18.99
N LEU A 732 1.38 -19.03 -19.91
CA LEU A 732 0.23 -19.85 -19.56
C LEU A 732 0.49 -21.33 -19.81
N ASP A 733 -0.04 -22.18 -18.91
CA ASP A 733 -0.14 -23.61 -19.12
C ASP A 733 -1.08 -23.90 -20.31
N PRO A 734 -0.62 -24.60 -21.37
CA PRO A 734 -1.37 -24.76 -22.58
C PRO A 734 -2.61 -25.68 -22.42
N LYS A 735 -2.74 -26.42 -21.34
CA LYS A 735 -3.87 -27.33 -21.10
C LYS A 735 -4.95 -26.68 -20.24
N THR A 736 -4.54 -25.91 -19.25
CA THR A 736 -5.46 -25.38 -18.23
C THR A 736 -5.77 -23.90 -18.44
N GLY A 737 -4.93 -23.17 -19.18
CA GLY A 737 -4.99 -21.71 -19.30
C GLY A 737 -4.65 -20.98 -18.00
N LYS A 738 -4.15 -21.68 -16.97
CA LYS A 738 -3.65 -21.04 -15.75
C LYS A 738 -2.27 -20.48 -15.99
N ILE A 739 -1.93 -19.43 -15.22
CA ILE A 739 -0.57 -18.89 -15.25
C ILE A 739 0.38 -19.95 -14.69
N GLU A 740 1.33 -20.37 -15.49
CA GLU A 740 2.41 -21.30 -15.12
C GLU A 740 3.54 -20.52 -14.45
N LYS A 741 3.97 -19.42 -15.06
CA LYS A 741 5.11 -18.62 -14.59
C LYS A 741 4.89 -17.13 -14.91
N MET A 742 5.30 -16.27 -13.97
CA MET A 742 5.53 -14.84 -14.20
C MET A 742 7.03 -14.57 -14.10
N ILE A 743 7.60 -13.87 -15.09
CA ILE A 743 8.98 -13.40 -15.06
C ILE A 743 8.91 -11.88 -14.96
N ALA A 744 9.59 -11.30 -13.98
CA ALA A 744 9.47 -9.88 -13.65
C ALA A 744 10.88 -9.25 -13.50
N ALA A 745 11.38 -8.63 -14.58
CA ALA A 745 12.65 -7.91 -14.59
C ALA A 745 12.41 -6.42 -14.29
N HIS A 746 13.08 -5.92 -13.26
CA HIS A 746 12.93 -4.55 -12.77
C HIS A 746 14.27 -3.86 -12.60
N ASP A 747 14.40 -2.69 -13.20
CA ASP A 747 15.47 -1.75 -12.92
C ASP A 747 15.21 -1.08 -11.56
N VAL A 748 16.17 -1.18 -10.66
CA VAL A 748 16.12 -0.68 -9.28
C VAL A 748 17.18 0.40 -9.02
N GLY A 749 17.84 0.89 -10.08
CA GLY A 749 19.08 1.65 -9.93
C GLY A 749 20.15 0.79 -9.28
N LYS A 750 20.71 1.21 -8.16
CA LYS A 750 21.56 0.37 -7.30
C LYS A 750 20.69 -0.36 -6.28
N ALA A 751 20.70 -1.68 -6.30
CA ALA A 751 19.98 -2.47 -5.29
C ALA A 751 20.59 -2.25 -3.90
N VAL A 752 19.81 -1.68 -2.97
CA VAL A 752 20.25 -1.52 -1.58
C VAL A 752 20.23 -2.87 -0.87
N ASN A 753 19.10 -3.55 -0.93
CA ASN A 753 18.92 -4.91 -0.41
C ASN A 753 18.20 -5.77 -1.45
N PRO A 754 18.92 -6.58 -2.23
CA PRO A 754 18.33 -7.41 -3.27
C PRO A 754 17.23 -8.34 -2.78
N LEU A 755 17.33 -8.87 -1.55
CA LEU A 755 16.31 -9.71 -0.93
C LEU A 755 14.98 -8.96 -0.75
N SER A 756 15.05 -7.70 -0.31
CA SER A 756 13.89 -6.84 -0.18
C SER A 756 13.33 -6.40 -1.53
N CYS A 757 14.20 -6.12 -2.52
CA CYS A 757 13.77 -5.77 -3.88
C CYS A 757 12.94 -6.90 -4.52
N GLU A 758 13.43 -8.14 -4.46
CA GLU A 758 12.70 -9.32 -4.92
C GLU A 758 11.33 -9.43 -4.23
N GLY A 759 11.28 -9.27 -2.90
CA GLY A 759 10.01 -9.32 -2.16
C GLY A 759 9.01 -8.22 -2.55
N GLN A 760 9.49 -7.02 -2.94
CA GLN A 760 8.63 -5.97 -3.50
C GLN A 760 8.11 -6.35 -4.89
N ILE A 761 8.93 -6.96 -5.74
CA ILE A 761 8.55 -7.42 -7.08
C ILE A 761 7.48 -8.50 -6.97
N GLU A 762 7.74 -9.56 -6.21
CA GLU A 762 6.81 -10.68 -6.01
C GLU A 762 5.45 -10.20 -5.48
N GLY A 763 5.46 -9.33 -4.46
CA GLY A 763 4.25 -8.75 -3.89
C GLY A 763 3.47 -7.85 -4.87
N GLY A 764 4.18 -7.07 -5.69
CA GLY A 764 3.58 -6.23 -6.73
C GLY A 764 2.93 -7.04 -7.84
N VAL A 765 3.60 -8.08 -8.31
CA VAL A 765 3.10 -9.03 -9.33
C VAL A 765 1.79 -9.67 -8.85
N VAL A 766 1.78 -10.27 -7.65
CA VAL A 766 0.56 -10.95 -7.14
C VAL A 766 -0.60 -9.98 -6.93
N MET A 767 -0.33 -8.76 -6.45
CA MET A 767 -1.36 -7.73 -6.31
C MET A 767 -1.97 -7.39 -7.68
N SER A 768 -1.15 -7.22 -8.70
CA SER A 768 -1.62 -6.85 -10.04
C SER A 768 -2.17 -8.04 -10.84
N MET A 769 -1.78 -9.28 -10.52
CA MET A 769 -2.51 -10.48 -11.00
C MET A 769 -3.97 -10.45 -10.53
N GLY A 770 -4.19 -10.04 -9.28
CA GLY A 770 -5.54 -9.84 -8.75
C GLY A 770 -6.32 -8.79 -9.54
N PHE A 771 -5.73 -7.62 -9.77
CA PHE A 771 -6.29 -6.54 -10.57
C PHE A 771 -6.62 -6.98 -12.01
N ALA A 772 -5.73 -7.75 -12.63
CA ALA A 772 -5.93 -8.25 -13.99
C ALA A 772 -7.03 -9.31 -14.10
N LEU A 773 -7.22 -10.16 -13.09
CA LEU A 773 -7.95 -11.41 -13.26
C LEU A 773 -9.27 -11.53 -12.49
N ARG A 774 -9.40 -10.90 -11.30
CA ARG A 774 -10.55 -11.19 -10.45
C ARG A 774 -10.85 -10.23 -9.30
N GLU A 775 -9.94 -9.30 -8.96
CA GLU A 775 -10.22 -8.33 -7.90
C GLU A 775 -11.22 -7.29 -8.39
N GLN A 776 -12.28 -7.10 -7.63
CA GLN A 776 -13.30 -6.09 -7.86
C GLN A 776 -13.79 -5.54 -6.52
N TYR A 777 -14.17 -4.27 -6.54
CA TYR A 777 -14.86 -3.60 -5.45
C TYR A 777 -16.16 -3.02 -6.02
N PRO A 778 -17.18 -3.86 -6.25
CA PRO A 778 -18.43 -3.42 -6.86
C PRO A 778 -19.20 -2.50 -5.92
N ILE A 779 -19.78 -1.47 -6.50
CA ILE A 779 -20.61 -0.47 -5.84
C ILE A 779 -21.97 -0.51 -6.54
N ASP A 780 -23.06 -0.54 -5.78
CA ASP A 780 -24.43 -0.58 -6.34
C ASP A 780 -24.93 0.84 -6.71
N GLU A 781 -26.11 0.91 -7.32
CA GLU A 781 -26.75 2.19 -7.70
C GLU A 781 -27.07 3.13 -6.54
N ASN A 782 -27.01 2.66 -5.30
CA ASN A 782 -27.15 3.45 -4.08
C ASN A 782 -25.79 3.83 -3.48
N CYS A 783 -24.73 3.73 -4.26
CA CYS A 783 -23.35 3.99 -3.86
C CYS A 783 -22.87 3.11 -2.69
N LYS A 784 -23.50 1.94 -2.50
CA LYS A 784 -23.14 1.00 -1.45
C LYS A 784 -22.11 -0.02 -1.96
N PRO A 785 -20.92 -0.07 -1.33
CA PRO A 785 -19.88 -1.01 -1.73
C PRO A 785 -20.06 -2.39 -1.10
N ILE A 786 -19.22 -3.33 -1.57
CA ILE A 786 -18.99 -4.60 -0.92
C ILE A 786 -18.48 -4.39 0.52
N ASP A 787 -18.94 -5.22 1.45
CA ASP A 787 -18.66 -5.08 2.89
C ASP A 787 -17.86 -6.24 3.51
N LYS A 788 -17.35 -7.19 2.70
CA LYS A 788 -16.64 -8.38 3.18
C LYS A 788 -15.27 -8.55 2.54
N TYR A 789 -14.26 -8.68 3.40
CA TYR A 789 -12.88 -8.88 2.97
C TYR A 789 -12.71 -10.17 2.15
N GLY A 790 -13.34 -11.27 2.57
CA GLY A 790 -13.29 -12.55 1.87
C GLY A 790 -13.88 -12.54 0.47
N SER A 791 -14.66 -11.49 0.10
CA SER A 791 -15.32 -11.34 -1.20
C SER A 791 -14.53 -10.50 -2.21
N LEU A 792 -13.34 -9.96 -1.86
CA LEU A 792 -12.57 -9.07 -2.73
C LEU A 792 -11.89 -9.78 -3.91
N GLY A 793 -11.72 -11.09 -3.87
CA GLY A 793 -11.04 -11.84 -4.95
C GLY A 793 -9.51 -11.91 -4.82
N LEU A 794 -8.97 -11.70 -3.63
CA LEU A 794 -7.52 -11.76 -3.40
C LEU A 794 -6.94 -13.15 -3.68
N PHE A 795 -5.72 -13.21 -4.24
CA PHE A 795 -4.98 -14.44 -4.41
C PHE A 795 -4.52 -15.03 -3.06
N ARG A 796 -4.55 -16.36 -2.96
CA ARG A 796 -4.09 -17.14 -1.80
C ARG A 796 -2.80 -17.88 -2.15
N SER A 797 -2.07 -18.34 -1.15
CA SER A 797 -0.79 -19.04 -1.30
C SER A 797 -0.81 -20.19 -2.32
N HIS A 798 -1.88 -20.98 -2.36
CA HIS A 798 -2.02 -22.14 -3.26
C HIS A 798 -2.45 -21.79 -4.70
N GLU A 799 -2.74 -20.51 -4.98
CA GLU A 799 -3.18 -20.03 -6.29
C GLU A 799 -2.07 -19.24 -7.01
N VAL A 800 -1.00 -18.89 -6.30
CA VAL A 800 0.12 -18.12 -6.86
C VAL A 800 1.01 -19.02 -7.70
N PRO A 801 1.31 -18.66 -8.97
CA PRO A 801 2.20 -19.40 -9.83
C PRO A 801 3.65 -19.28 -9.39
N GLU A 802 4.58 -19.87 -10.15
CA GLU A 802 5.99 -19.54 -10.05
C GLU A 802 6.20 -18.07 -10.44
N ILE A 803 6.97 -17.34 -9.64
CA ILE A 803 7.36 -15.95 -9.91
C ILE A 803 8.86 -15.85 -9.87
N GLU A 804 9.47 -15.46 -10.99
CA GLU A 804 10.89 -15.17 -11.09
C GLU A 804 11.08 -13.66 -11.06
N ALA A 805 11.66 -13.16 -9.96
CA ALA A 805 12.01 -11.77 -9.78
C ALA A 805 13.47 -11.53 -10.21
N ILE A 806 13.67 -10.71 -11.24
CA ILE A 806 15.00 -10.34 -11.75
C ILE A 806 15.26 -8.89 -11.39
N VAL A 807 16.27 -8.68 -10.54
CA VAL A 807 16.72 -7.34 -10.11
C VAL A 807 17.84 -6.87 -11.06
N ILE A 808 17.58 -5.75 -11.74
CA ILE A 808 18.57 -5.13 -12.65
C ILE A 808 19.22 -3.95 -11.94
N ASP A 809 20.51 -4.05 -11.66
CA ASP A 809 21.34 -2.93 -11.22
C ASP A 809 21.67 -2.03 -12.42
N LYS A 810 21.10 -0.84 -12.47
CA LYS A 810 21.39 0.15 -13.52
C LYS A 810 21.93 1.44 -12.88
N PRO A 811 23.21 1.49 -12.55
CA PRO A 811 23.83 2.68 -12.00
C PRO A 811 23.83 3.83 -13.02
N GLY A 812 23.86 5.05 -12.56
CA GLY A 812 23.91 6.24 -13.41
C GLY A 812 23.26 7.45 -12.76
N LEU A 813 22.63 7.25 -11.60
CA LEU A 813 22.03 8.32 -10.80
C LEU A 813 23.03 8.79 -9.73
N ASP A 814 23.24 10.10 -9.63
CA ASP A 814 24.25 10.71 -8.72
C ASP A 814 23.73 10.93 -7.27
N VAL A 815 22.48 10.57 -6.97
CA VAL A 815 21.85 10.74 -5.66
C VAL A 815 21.51 9.39 -5.06
N ALA A 816 21.35 9.33 -3.73
CA ALA A 816 20.98 8.14 -2.96
C ALA A 816 21.86 6.90 -3.28
N CYS A 817 23.16 7.10 -3.52
CA CYS A 817 24.11 6.05 -3.94
C CYS A 817 23.66 5.31 -5.22
N GLY A 818 22.87 5.93 -6.07
CA GLY A 818 22.31 5.37 -7.30
C GLY A 818 21.02 4.56 -7.12
N ALA A 819 20.47 4.48 -5.92
CA ALA A 819 19.27 3.69 -5.61
C ALA A 819 17.97 4.47 -5.91
N ILE A 820 16.94 3.76 -6.40
CA ILE A 820 15.59 4.30 -6.60
C ILE A 820 14.57 3.51 -5.81
N GLY A 821 13.41 4.13 -5.54
CA GLY A 821 12.28 3.43 -4.93
C GLY A 821 11.51 2.62 -5.97
N ILE A 822 11.16 1.39 -5.61
CA ILE A 822 10.45 0.45 -6.50
C ILE A 822 9.07 0.04 -5.97
N GLY A 823 8.53 0.78 -5.01
CA GLY A 823 7.26 0.40 -4.36
C GLY A 823 6.09 0.23 -5.31
N GLU A 824 6.03 0.97 -6.41
CA GLU A 824 4.90 1.04 -7.34
C GLU A 824 5.14 0.32 -8.67
N ILE A 825 6.32 0.49 -9.29
CA ILE A 825 6.63 -0.07 -10.63
C ILE A 825 6.36 -1.57 -10.72
N THR A 826 6.56 -2.28 -9.62
CA THR A 826 6.42 -3.73 -9.52
C THR A 826 5.02 -4.27 -9.83
N SER A 827 3.98 -3.41 -9.75
CA SER A 827 2.59 -3.77 -10.02
C SER A 827 2.05 -3.22 -11.35
N ILE A 828 2.87 -2.58 -12.18
CA ILE A 828 2.36 -1.85 -13.33
C ILE A 828 2.25 -2.72 -14.58
N PRO A 829 3.30 -3.41 -15.09
CA PRO A 829 3.21 -4.12 -16.37
C PRO A 829 2.55 -5.50 -16.29
N THR A 830 2.12 -5.94 -15.11
CA THR A 830 1.54 -7.29 -14.90
C THR A 830 0.23 -7.48 -15.68
N ALA A 831 -0.69 -6.52 -15.60
CA ALA A 831 -2.00 -6.66 -16.24
C ALA A 831 -1.92 -6.75 -17.78
N PRO A 832 -1.17 -5.90 -18.50
CA PRO A 832 -1.03 -6.05 -19.94
C PRO A 832 -0.28 -7.32 -20.34
N ALA A 833 0.73 -7.77 -19.58
CA ALA A 833 1.41 -9.04 -19.84
C ALA A 833 0.44 -10.23 -19.77
N ILE A 834 -0.42 -10.26 -18.75
CA ILE A 834 -1.45 -11.30 -18.61
C ILE A 834 -2.50 -11.21 -19.71
N ALA A 835 -2.96 -10.00 -20.05
CA ALA A 835 -3.95 -9.80 -21.13
C ALA A 835 -3.43 -10.26 -22.49
N ASP A 836 -2.17 -9.99 -22.80
CA ASP A 836 -1.53 -10.46 -24.03
C ASP A 836 -1.37 -11.99 -24.04
N ALA A 837 -0.96 -12.60 -22.91
CA ALA A 837 -0.85 -14.06 -22.78
C ALA A 837 -2.20 -14.75 -23.06
N TYR A 838 -3.31 -14.24 -22.52
CA TYR A 838 -4.64 -14.79 -22.79
C TYR A 838 -5.05 -14.60 -24.26
N CYS A 839 -4.74 -13.46 -24.87
CA CYS A 839 -4.99 -13.28 -26.30
C CYS A 839 -4.21 -14.30 -27.16
N ARG A 840 -2.96 -14.63 -26.78
CA ARG A 840 -2.19 -15.70 -27.45
C ARG A 840 -2.74 -17.09 -27.19
N PHE A 841 -3.44 -17.28 -26.06
CA PHE A 841 -4.01 -18.55 -25.68
C PHE A 841 -5.31 -18.87 -26.43
N ASP A 842 -6.25 -17.92 -26.50
CA ASP A 842 -7.60 -18.16 -27.01
C ASP A 842 -7.98 -17.28 -28.23
N GLY A 843 -7.12 -16.33 -28.62
CA GLY A 843 -7.36 -15.43 -29.76
C GLY A 843 -8.29 -14.26 -29.45
N GLU A 844 -8.77 -14.12 -28.20
CA GLU A 844 -9.70 -13.05 -27.78
C GLU A 844 -8.94 -11.89 -27.12
N ARG A 845 -8.99 -10.69 -27.73
CA ARG A 845 -8.52 -9.45 -27.10
C ARG A 845 -9.56 -8.94 -26.12
N ARG A 846 -9.10 -8.58 -24.92
CA ARG A 846 -9.92 -8.02 -23.84
C ARG A 846 -9.47 -6.60 -23.53
N TYR A 847 -10.44 -5.72 -23.37
CA TYR A 847 -10.22 -4.28 -23.21
C TYR A 847 -10.70 -3.76 -21.84
N SER A 848 -11.20 -4.67 -21.01
CA SER A 848 -11.67 -4.35 -19.66
C SER A 848 -11.02 -5.27 -18.62
N LEU A 849 -10.76 -4.75 -17.43
CA LEU A 849 -10.33 -5.52 -16.27
C LEU A 849 -11.47 -5.66 -15.25
N PRO A 850 -11.52 -6.74 -14.47
CA PRO A 850 -10.73 -7.97 -14.65
C PRO A 850 -11.09 -8.69 -15.96
N LEU A 851 -10.11 -9.42 -16.50
CA LEU A 851 -10.27 -10.15 -17.77
C LEU A 851 -11.38 -11.21 -17.64
N SER A 852 -12.33 -11.18 -18.57
CA SER A 852 -13.40 -12.18 -18.69
C SER A 852 -12.90 -13.49 -19.33
N ASN A 853 -13.66 -14.57 -19.16
CA ASN A 853 -13.41 -15.88 -19.77
C ASN A 853 -12.01 -16.44 -19.44
N THR A 854 -11.56 -16.27 -18.19
CA THR A 854 -10.30 -16.86 -17.70
C THR A 854 -10.58 -17.94 -16.65
N PRO A 855 -9.62 -18.88 -16.40
CA PRO A 855 -9.77 -19.86 -15.32
C PRO A 855 -9.87 -19.24 -13.91
N TYR A 856 -9.58 -17.95 -13.79
CA TYR A 856 -9.60 -17.18 -12.54
C TYR A 856 -10.88 -16.37 -12.36
N GLU A 857 -11.72 -16.31 -13.39
CA GLU A 857 -12.98 -15.57 -13.31
C GLU A 857 -13.86 -16.08 -12.17
N ARG A 858 -14.36 -15.16 -11.38
CA ARG A 858 -15.24 -15.51 -10.25
C ARG A 858 -16.61 -15.88 -10.77
N LYS A 859 -17.04 -17.09 -10.48
CA LYS A 859 -18.44 -17.47 -10.73
C LYS A 859 -19.33 -16.63 -9.81
N LYS A 860 -20.24 -15.87 -10.44
CA LYS A 860 -21.21 -15.04 -9.74
C LYS A 860 -22.16 -15.88 -8.89
#